data_88bcd9388241b07b1515969111c9e076
#
_entry.id   88bcd9388241b07b1515969111c9e076
#
_cell.length_a   1.000
_cell.length_b   1.000
_cell.length_c   1.000
_cell.angle_alpha   90.00
_cell.angle_beta   90.00
_cell.angle_gamma   90.00
#
_symmetry.space_group_name_H-M   'P 1'
#
loop_
_entity.id
_entity.type
_entity.pdbx_description
1 polymer ?
#
loop_
_entity_poly.entity_id
_entity_poly.type
_entity_poly.pdbx_seq_one_letter_code
_entity_poly.pdbx_strand_id
1 'polypeptide(L)'
;MDRQAGQKTSTEIRTATRADTGADWTCDPVVVAFDRAGHGAFWPAGRALPAGWTQAHGPCGIAAARDWIADPAHVPEPVTGAAPDADRESVPARLARLAAAAPERPALLFGSETLTRGDLDTRAAALAAGLAARGIGRGHRVAVALERSPEVVVALLGVLRAGAAFLPLDPAYPAARVRMMLADAGIAQCLTTPAIADRLDLPPEIARLDPAVLEANGPEAATLEAGRVAPAMPEPGDPAYLIYTSGSTGAPKGVLVEHGVLAMHCRTTATAYAMGEASRELHVLSFAFDGAHERWMTPLTAGGCIVLRGPELWTAAETLAQIRRHRVTHAGFPTSFIGQVAEWAERLGAAPSVEVYSFGGEGMARATFARLGRALKPRWLINGYGPTECVISPLIWKVPPDAAFDEPYAPIGFPVGARAAYVLGPDLEPVGDGETGELYIGGGLARGYWRQPALTAERFLPDPFTAGGGRMYRTGDRVRRRPDGSLAFAGRADDQVKIRGHRIEIGEVEAALRGLPGVSEAVVLRREGPAGAYLAGYVVPAPGRRPEAGRLRAGLARTLPEPMVPASLTLLDRLPVTANGKLDRNALPDPAADDRRGRPPGTATERRLAGIWSEVLGFPVRVVDRRFFALGGDSLSALRLVARLRLIAPRGGIGVAELLRDPTIAELATRIDAGADPAAAGLAPLVQLSAGRPGSGTPLLVLFPGLLVSTREYEPLVARLGPGQAAHGFLCASLVEDVRPLPPVADLAAAYAAQVRALMGDRADSCVFLGWSWGGVLAYETARCLGPGFPLDWVGMLDACGLEPSFAPGAGRPIAAAERAAHAAMLAAWLDRTPMRPHWEALLARMDPEAEVQFLRFLAAEPQPLPADGPEVGSRERMLWTLVDHALQFRTLRLEPGAVPIRSFVAADSLARGLPVIDWAPLTSRLLAVETVPETDHLDIVLSPHLHDRIAALTASYARAADVNAADMDAGSAHKGVSQQRPQPGWTAA
;
A
#
# COMPACT_ATOMS: atom_id res chain seq x y z
N MET A 1 53.19 -55.93 18.74
CA MET A 1 53.60 -56.07 17.34
C MET A 1 52.46 -55.47 16.49
N ASP A 2 52.52 -54.44 15.73
CA ASP A 2 53.45 -53.33 15.65
C ASP A 2 52.69 -52.09 15.15
N ARG A 3 53.12 -51.00 15.68
CA ARG A 3 52.72 -49.64 15.27
C ARG A 3 53.03 -49.38 13.80
N GLN A 4 52.14 -48.76 13.07
CA GLN A 4 52.52 -47.68 12.17
C GLN A 4 51.28 -46.81 11.86
N ALA A 5 51.06 -45.74 12.65
CA ALA A 5 50.27 -44.58 12.28
C ALA A 5 51.18 -43.70 11.39
N GLY A 6 50.86 -43.65 10.10
CA GLY A 6 51.48 -42.72 9.15
C GLY A 6 50.84 -41.36 9.23
N GLN A 7 51.62 -40.37 9.64
CA GLN A 7 51.41 -38.96 9.40
C GLN A 7 51.10 -38.71 7.91
N LYS A 8 49.87 -38.29 7.59
CA LYS A 8 49.60 -37.55 6.36
C LYS A 8 49.50 -36.07 6.71
N THR A 9 50.50 -35.47 6.34
CA THR A 9 50.98 -34.13 6.32
C THR A 9 49.97 -33.06 5.95
N SER A 10 50.09 -31.96 6.70
CA SER A 10 49.43 -30.66 6.62
C SER A 10 49.60 -29.84 5.33
N THR A 11 49.70 -30.50 4.17
CA THR A 11 49.94 -29.86 2.87
C THR A 11 48.71 -29.84 1.95
N GLU A 12 47.64 -30.60 2.26
CA GLU A 12 46.42 -30.64 1.45
C GLU A 12 45.31 -29.68 1.92
N ILE A 13 45.51 -28.92 2.99
CA ILE A 13 44.54 -27.92 3.49
C ILE A 13 44.85 -26.50 2.96
N ARG A 14 45.90 -26.30 2.20
CA ARG A 14 46.31 -24.99 1.67
C ARG A 14 45.84 -24.68 0.25
N THR A 15 45.19 -25.59 -0.45
CA THR A 15 44.68 -25.36 -1.82
C THR A 15 43.17 -25.08 -1.90
N ALA A 16 42.41 -25.19 -0.81
CA ALA A 16 40.97 -24.94 -0.81
C ALA A 16 40.56 -23.48 -0.52
N THR A 17 41.51 -22.59 -0.19
CA THR A 17 41.20 -21.19 0.22
C THR A 17 41.41 -20.15 -0.89
N ARG A 18 41.70 -20.55 -2.12
CA ARG A 18 41.85 -19.62 -3.25
C ARG A 18 40.72 -19.72 -4.29
N ALA A 19 39.79 -20.66 -4.13
CA ALA A 19 38.67 -20.88 -5.05
C ALA A 19 37.34 -20.21 -4.58
N ASP A 20 37.30 -19.59 -3.41
CA ASP A 20 36.06 -19.03 -2.82
C ASP A 20 35.90 -17.52 -2.96
N THR A 21 36.85 -16.82 -3.55
CA THR A 21 36.67 -15.43 -3.95
C THR A 21 36.41 -15.42 -5.44
N GLY A 22 35.18 -15.04 -5.83
CA GLY A 22 34.86 -14.80 -7.25
C GLY A 22 35.97 -13.97 -7.88
N ALA A 23 36.42 -14.36 -9.11
CA ALA A 23 37.53 -13.72 -9.77
C ALA A 23 37.30 -12.21 -9.76
N ASP A 24 38.15 -11.51 -9.05
CA ASP A 24 38.14 -10.06 -8.99
C ASP A 24 38.76 -9.55 -10.29
N TRP A 25 37.90 -9.29 -11.27
CA TRP A 25 38.29 -8.70 -12.57
C TRP A 25 39.05 -7.38 -12.42
N THR A 26 39.06 -6.83 -11.21
CA THR A 26 39.71 -5.53 -10.92
C THR A 26 41.22 -5.57 -11.06
N CYS A 27 41.82 -6.74 -11.16
CA CYS A 27 43.29 -6.90 -11.21
C CYS A 27 43.84 -7.16 -12.62
N ASP A 28 42.97 -7.56 -13.59
CA ASP A 28 43.41 -7.84 -14.95
C ASP A 28 43.23 -6.62 -15.89
N PRO A 29 44.16 -6.40 -16.86
CA PRO A 29 43.96 -5.38 -17.85
C PRO A 29 42.72 -5.68 -18.69
N VAL A 30 41.89 -4.67 -18.93
CA VAL A 30 40.68 -4.75 -19.74
C VAL A 30 40.79 -3.86 -20.97
N VAL A 31 40.02 -4.16 -22.00
CA VAL A 31 39.75 -3.27 -23.14
C VAL A 31 38.33 -2.74 -23.05
N VAL A 32 38.11 -1.50 -23.52
CA VAL A 32 36.76 -0.97 -23.75
C VAL A 32 36.38 -1.30 -25.17
N ALA A 33 35.23 -1.94 -25.36
CA ALA A 33 34.73 -2.33 -26.67
C ALA A 33 33.31 -1.84 -26.87
N PHE A 34 32.94 -1.57 -28.11
CA PHE A 34 31.57 -1.20 -28.50
C PHE A 34 31.00 -2.20 -29.50
N ASP A 35 29.71 -2.49 -29.37
CA ASP A 35 28.95 -3.19 -30.39
C ASP A 35 28.47 -2.26 -31.52
N ARG A 36 27.81 -2.80 -32.55
CA ARG A 36 27.26 -2.02 -33.66
C ARG A 36 26.15 -1.03 -33.26
N ALA A 37 25.50 -1.23 -32.11
CA ALA A 37 24.47 -0.35 -31.58
C ALA A 37 25.04 0.73 -30.66
N GLY A 38 26.38 0.79 -30.46
CA GLY A 38 27.03 1.76 -29.60
C GLY A 38 27.01 1.42 -28.11
N HIS A 39 26.64 0.16 -27.73
CA HIS A 39 26.70 -0.26 -26.33
C HIS A 39 28.15 -0.55 -25.93
N GLY A 40 28.64 0.16 -24.90
CA GLY A 40 30.00 -0.07 -24.38
C GLY A 40 30.05 -1.22 -23.38
N ALA A 41 31.18 -1.96 -23.40
CA ALA A 41 31.46 -3.01 -22.42
C ALA A 41 32.94 -3.12 -22.11
N PHE A 42 33.28 -3.65 -20.92
CA PHE A 42 34.63 -4.05 -20.58
C PHE A 42 34.84 -5.53 -20.95
N TRP A 43 36.04 -5.84 -21.48
CA TRP A 43 36.40 -7.18 -21.86
C TRP A 43 37.83 -7.49 -21.45
N PRO A 44 38.17 -8.70 -20.99
CA PRO A 44 39.54 -9.05 -20.62
C PRO A 44 40.50 -8.89 -21.81
N ALA A 45 41.60 -8.15 -21.62
CA ALA A 45 42.56 -7.86 -22.70
C ALA A 45 43.23 -9.10 -23.33
N GLY A 46 43.33 -10.18 -22.56
CA GLY A 46 43.89 -11.46 -23.01
C GLY A 46 42.96 -12.31 -23.86
N ARG A 47 41.70 -11.91 -24.04
CA ARG A 47 40.69 -12.70 -24.79
C ARG A 47 40.32 -12.01 -26.10
N ALA A 48 40.06 -12.80 -27.14
CA ALA A 48 39.54 -12.31 -28.42
C ALA A 48 38.13 -11.70 -28.19
N LEU A 49 37.85 -10.52 -28.73
CA LEU A 49 36.55 -9.94 -28.75
C LEU A 49 35.54 -10.79 -29.50
N PRO A 50 34.32 -11.00 -28.99
CA PRO A 50 33.26 -11.66 -29.72
C PRO A 50 32.92 -10.98 -31.04
N ALA A 51 32.35 -11.71 -32.00
CA ALA A 51 31.94 -11.17 -33.30
C ALA A 51 30.94 -9.98 -33.11
N GLY A 52 31.16 -8.92 -33.88
CA GLY A 52 30.32 -7.71 -33.81
C GLY A 52 30.75 -6.67 -32.79
N TRP A 53 31.81 -6.93 -32.01
CA TRP A 53 32.42 -5.99 -31.08
C TRP A 53 33.75 -5.45 -31.62
N THR A 54 34.01 -4.16 -31.35
CA THR A 54 35.24 -3.48 -31.77
C THR A 54 35.91 -2.81 -30.58
N GLN A 55 37.20 -3.04 -30.43
CA GLN A 55 37.99 -2.39 -29.37
C GLN A 55 38.11 -0.90 -29.66
N ALA A 56 37.81 -0.07 -28.67
CA ALA A 56 37.95 1.38 -28.74
C ALA A 56 39.06 1.93 -27.84
N HIS A 57 39.38 1.26 -26.72
CA HIS A 57 40.40 1.71 -25.78
C HIS A 57 41.02 0.55 -25.01
N GLY A 58 42.26 0.74 -24.51
CA GLY A 58 43.00 -0.25 -23.73
C GLY A 58 43.99 -1.10 -24.55
N PRO A 59 44.68 -2.07 -23.94
CA PRO A 59 44.44 -2.58 -22.60
C PRO A 59 44.87 -1.61 -21.48
N CYS A 60 44.06 -1.51 -20.43
CA CYS A 60 44.36 -0.66 -19.28
C CYS A 60 43.70 -1.23 -18.00
N GLY A 61 44.04 -0.70 -16.84
CA GLY A 61 43.37 -1.10 -15.61
C GLY A 61 41.88 -0.64 -15.60
N ILE A 62 41.02 -1.36 -14.87
CA ILE A 62 39.56 -1.11 -14.86
C ILE A 62 39.19 0.32 -14.43
N ALA A 63 39.98 0.95 -13.54
CA ALA A 63 39.76 2.34 -13.14
C ALA A 63 39.95 3.30 -14.32
N ALA A 64 41.03 3.15 -15.08
CA ALA A 64 41.28 3.94 -16.28
C ALA A 64 40.24 3.68 -17.39
N ALA A 65 39.74 2.46 -17.51
CA ALA A 65 38.66 2.11 -18.43
C ALA A 65 37.33 2.79 -18.03
N ARG A 66 37.02 2.85 -16.73
CA ARG A 66 35.84 3.57 -16.19
C ARG A 66 35.92 5.06 -16.47
N ASP A 67 37.08 5.68 -16.20
CA ASP A 67 37.29 7.09 -16.44
C ASP A 67 37.18 7.43 -17.94
N TRP A 68 37.73 6.57 -18.80
CA TRP A 68 37.69 6.76 -20.25
C TRP A 68 36.25 6.69 -20.79
N ILE A 69 35.45 5.67 -20.42
CA ILE A 69 34.07 5.51 -20.92
C ILE A 69 33.08 6.47 -20.25
N ALA A 70 33.45 7.08 -19.13
CA ALA A 70 32.62 8.11 -18.47
C ALA A 70 32.63 9.45 -19.23
N ASP A 71 33.63 9.70 -20.09
CA ASP A 71 33.66 10.89 -20.94
C ASP A 71 32.66 10.72 -22.11
N PRO A 72 31.61 11.59 -22.19
CA PRO A 72 30.61 11.49 -23.26
C PRO A 72 31.20 11.57 -24.67
N ALA A 73 32.36 12.18 -24.86
CA ALA A 73 33.04 12.26 -26.15
C ALA A 73 33.54 10.90 -26.67
N HIS A 74 33.70 9.92 -25.79
CA HIS A 74 34.18 8.59 -26.14
C HIS A 74 33.06 7.57 -26.40
N VAL A 75 31.82 7.91 -25.99
CA VAL A 75 30.67 7.02 -26.16
C VAL A 75 30.00 7.33 -27.50
N PRO A 76 29.92 6.36 -28.44
CA PRO A 76 29.20 6.59 -29.69
C PRO A 76 27.75 6.96 -29.44
N GLU A 77 27.19 7.84 -30.29
CA GLU A 77 25.74 8.03 -30.28
C GLU A 77 25.03 6.71 -30.53
N PRO A 78 24.06 6.31 -29.69
CA PRO A 78 23.37 5.05 -29.86
C PRO A 78 22.66 5.01 -31.20
N VAL A 79 22.98 4.00 -32.01
CA VAL A 79 22.22 3.71 -33.22
C VAL A 79 20.83 3.29 -32.81
N THR A 80 19.82 4.08 -33.17
CA THR A 80 18.40 3.79 -32.86
C THR A 80 17.92 2.61 -33.70
N GLY A 81 18.11 1.39 -33.20
CA GLY A 81 17.61 0.14 -33.79
C GLY A 81 17.19 -0.80 -32.69
N ALA A 82 16.10 -1.53 -32.91
CA ALA A 82 15.65 -2.54 -31.96
C ALA A 82 16.72 -3.62 -31.78
N ALA A 83 16.88 -4.11 -30.55
CA ALA A 83 17.68 -5.30 -30.29
C ALA A 83 17.20 -6.47 -31.20
N PRO A 84 18.09 -7.38 -31.65
CA PRO A 84 17.74 -8.46 -32.58
C PRO A 84 16.57 -9.34 -32.12
N ASP A 85 16.35 -9.42 -30.82
CA ASP A 85 15.35 -10.27 -30.16
C ASP A 85 14.07 -9.50 -29.77
N ALA A 86 13.95 -8.23 -30.14
CA ALA A 86 12.81 -7.37 -29.79
C ALA A 86 11.54 -7.76 -30.57
N ASP A 87 10.38 -7.73 -29.90
CA ASP A 87 9.09 -7.86 -30.56
C ASP A 87 8.80 -6.56 -31.35
N ARG A 88 8.23 -6.71 -32.53
CA ARG A 88 7.89 -5.57 -33.39
C ARG A 88 6.62 -4.85 -32.96
N GLU A 89 5.68 -5.56 -32.30
CA GLU A 89 4.43 -4.97 -31.79
C GLU A 89 4.62 -4.55 -30.33
N SER A 90 4.60 -3.25 -30.06
CA SER A 90 4.69 -2.73 -28.68
C SER A 90 3.48 -3.08 -27.83
N VAL A 91 3.61 -3.09 -26.49
CA VAL A 91 2.50 -3.34 -25.55
C VAL A 91 1.30 -2.42 -25.83
N PRO A 92 1.43 -1.07 -25.95
CA PRO A 92 0.28 -0.23 -26.22
C PRO A 92 -0.37 -0.50 -27.60
N ALA A 93 0.41 -0.84 -28.63
CA ALA A 93 -0.14 -1.20 -29.95
C ALA A 93 -0.99 -2.48 -29.87
N ARG A 94 -0.48 -3.50 -29.14
CA ARG A 94 -1.23 -4.75 -28.96
C ARG A 94 -2.52 -4.54 -28.16
N LEU A 95 -2.51 -3.72 -27.10
CA LEU A 95 -3.70 -3.43 -26.32
C LEU A 95 -4.74 -2.66 -27.13
N ALA A 96 -4.34 -1.67 -27.93
CA ALA A 96 -5.23 -0.96 -28.83
C ALA A 96 -5.90 -1.90 -29.84
N ARG A 97 -5.16 -2.85 -30.42
CA ARG A 97 -5.70 -3.87 -31.32
C ARG A 97 -6.70 -4.80 -30.64
N LEU A 98 -6.42 -5.24 -29.41
CA LEU A 98 -7.34 -6.08 -28.64
C LEU A 98 -8.61 -5.31 -28.22
N ALA A 99 -8.48 -4.01 -27.90
CA ALA A 99 -9.62 -3.15 -27.61
C ALA A 99 -10.51 -2.94 -28.84
N ALA A 100 -9.93 -2.73 -30.03
CA ALA A 100 -10.68 -2.62 -31.27
C ALA A 100 -11.40 -3.92 -31.65
N ALA A 101 -10.83 -5.09 -31.32
CA ALA A 101 -11.42 -6.39 -31.63
C ALA A 101 -12.58 -6.78 -30.71
N ALA A 102 -12.53 -6.39 -29.41
CA ALA A 102 -13.54 -6.74 -28.40
C ALA A 102 -13.58 -5.66 -27.29
N PRO A 103 -14.12 -4.47 -27.58
CA PRO A 103 -14.09 -3.32 -26.66
C PRO A 103 -14.86 -3.55 -25.35
N GLU A 104 -15.92 -4.36 -25.39
CA GLU A 104 -16.81 -4.65 -24.24
C GLU A 104 -16.19 -5.60 -23.20
N ARG A 105 -15.10 -6.31 -23.55
CA ARG A 105 -14.51 -7.27 -22.63
C ARG A 105 -13.81 -6.58 -21.45
N PRO A 106 -13.92 -7.14 -20.23
CA PRO A 106 -13.22 -6.60 -19.06
C PRO A 106 -11.71 -6.55 -19.27
N ALA A 107 -11.09 -5.43 -18.94
CA ALA A 107 -9.65 -5.27 -18.85
C ALA A 107 -9.20 -5.17 -17.38
N LEU A 108 -9.97 -4.47 -16.55
CA LEU A 108 -9.61 -4.20 -15.16
C LEU A 108 -10.83 -4.29 -14.25
N LEU A 109 -10.66 -5.02 -13.14
CA LEU A 109 -11.64 -5.14 -12.05
C LEU A 109 -11.05 -4.47 -10.79
N PHE A 110 -11.77 -3.50 -10.23
CA PHE A 110 -11.34 -2.75 -9.04
C PHE A 110 -12.54 -2.57 -8.11
N GLY A 111 -12.54 -3.26 -6.96
CA GLY A 111 -13.70 -3.27 -6.08
C GLY A 111 -14.95 -3.81 -6.79
N SER A 112 -15.92 -2.93 -7.04
CA SER A 112 -17.12 -3.20 -7.87
C SER A 112 -17.04 -2.60 -9.26
N GLU A 113 -16.04 -1.79 -9.55
CA GLU A 113 -15.83 -1.15 -10.84
C GLU A 113 -15.22 -2.13 -11.84
N THR A 114 -15.66 -2.01 -13.09
CA THR A 114 -15.09 -2.75 -14.21
C THR A 114 -14.78 -1.78 -15.33
N LEU A 115 -13.49 -1.66 -15.70
CA LEU A 115 -13.11 -1.00 -16.95
C LEU A 115 -13.04 -2.06 -18.05
N THR A 116 -13.71 -1.79 -19.16
CA THR A 116 -13.60 -2.60 -20.37
C THR A 116 -12.29 -2.29 -21.11
N ARG A 117 -11.95 -3.11 -22.11
CA ARG A 117 -10.82 -2.83 -23.00
C ARG A 117 -11.02 -1.52 -23.76
N GLY A 118 -12.25 -1.23 -24.20
CA GLY A 118 -12.61 0.02 -24.87
C GLY A 118 -12.44 1.23 -23.97
N ASP A 119 -12.90 1.14 -22.71
CA ASP A 119 -12.73 2.21 -21.72
C ASP A 119 -11.26 2.49 -21.45
N LEU A 120 -10.47 1.43 -21.18
CA LEU A 120 -9.03 1.56 -20.92
C LEU A 120 -8.28 2.18 -22.11
N ASP A 121 -8.58 1.73 -23.33
CA ASP A 121 -7.96 2.25 -24.56
C ASP A 121 -8.34 3.71 -24.80
N THR A 122 -9.61 4.06 -24.67
CA THR A 122 -10.13 5.42 -24.85
C THR A 122 -9.50 6.39 -23.86
N ARG A 123 -9.48 6.04 -22.57
CA ARG A 123 -8.88 6.87 -21.52
C ARG A 123 -7.38 7.05 -21.72
N ALA A 124 -6.65 5.96 -22.02
CA ALA A 124 -5.21 6.01 -22.29
C ALA A 124 -4.88 6.83 -23.55
N ALA A 125 -5.73 6.76 -24.59
CA ALA A 125 -5.58 7.58 -25.81
C ALA A 125 -5.81 9.06 -25.53
N ALA A 126 -6.83 9.41 -24.74
CA ALA A 126 -7.12 10.79 -24.35
C ALA A 126 -5.97 11.38 -23.53
N LEU A 127 -5.45 10.62 -22.57
CA LEU A 127 -4.26 11.04 -21.76
C LEU A 127 -3.02 11.23 -22.65
N ALA A 128 -2.77 10.31 -23.59
CA ALA A 128 -1.66 10.41 -24.54
C ALA A 128 -1.78 11.65 -25.42
N ALA A 129 -2.99 11.99 -25.90
CA ALA A 129 -3.24 13.23 -26.65
C ALA A 129 -3.01 14.48 -25.81
N GLY A 130 -3.45 14.47 -24.53
CA GLY A 130 -3.21 15.55 -23.58
C GLY A 130 -1.71 15.78 -23.27
N LEU A 131 -0.91 14.71 -23.23
CA LEU A 131 0.56 14.78 -23.13
C LEU A 131 1.18 15.33 -24.40
N ALA A 132 0.78 14.82 -25.57
CA ALA A 132 1.30 15.25 -26.86
C ALA A 132 1.02 16.74 -27.13
N ALA A 133 -0.15 17.26 -26.74
CA ALA A 133 -0.49 18.68 -26.81
C ALA A 133 0.47 19.59 -26.01
N ARG A 134 1.15 19.02 -24.99
CA ARG A 134 2.18 19.68 -24.18
C ARG A 134 3.61 19.42 -24.69
N GLY A 135 3.75 18.81 -25.86
CA GLY A 135 5.04 18.46 -26.45
C GLY A 135 5.72 17.25 -25.78
N ILE A 136 4.97 16.45 -25.00
CA ILE A 136 5.49 15.27 -24.30
C ILE A 136 5.23 14.02 -25.16
N GLY A 137 6.31 13.34 -25.56
CA GLY A 137 6.24 12.19 -26.44
C GLY A 137 7.57 11.45 -26.47
N ARG A 138 7.94 10.92 -27.61
CA ARG A 138 9.17 10.17 -27.86
C ARG A 138 10.42 10.88 -27.32
N GLY A 139 11.26 10.16 -26.60
CA GLY A 139 12.47 10.70 -25.96
C GLY A 139 12.23 11.36 -24.60
N HIS A 140 10.98 11.63 -24.21
CA HIS A 140 10.65 12.17 -22.91
C HIS A 140 10.51 11.07 -21.85
N ARG A 141 10.68 11.46 -20.58
CA ARG A 141 10.43 10.64 -19.41
C ARG A 141 9.43 11.35 -18.53
N VAL A 142 8.39 10.65 -18.09
CA VAL A 142 7.31 11.19 -17.26
C VAL A 142 7.24 10.38 -15.97
N ALA A 143 7.34 11.06 -14.83
CA ALA A 143 7.10 10.40 -13.55
C ALA A 143 5.60 10.14 -13.36
N VAL A 144 5.26 9.02 -12.71
CA VAL A 144 3.89 8.65 -12.38
C VAL A 144 3.83 8.34 -10.88
N ALA A 145 3.20 9.23 -10.11
CA ALA A 145 3.03 9.12 -8.67
C ALA A 145 1.53 9.18 -8.34
N LEU A 146 0.88 8.03 -8.32
CA LEU A 146 -0.56 7.87 -8.11
C LEU A 146 -0.82 6.75 -7.10
N GLU A 147 -1.91 6.86 -6.33
CA GLU A 147 -2.38 5.76 -5.51
C GLU A 147 -2.83 4.57 -6.39
N ARG A 148 -2.89 3.39 -5.77
CA ARG A 148 -3.33 2.18 -6.46
C ARG A 148 -4.82 2.27 -6.80
N SER A 149 -5.09 2.51 -8.05
CA SER A 149 -6.42 2.68 -8.62
C SER A 149 -6.39 2.40 -10.12
N PRO A 150 -7.51 2.33 -10.83
CA PRO A 150 -7.53 2.24 -12.30
C PRO A 150 -6.71 3.33 -12.98
N GLU A 151 -6.68 4.53 -12.40
CA GLU A 151 -5.98 5.71 -12.93
C GLU A 151 -4.49 5.48 -13.11
N VAL A 152 -3.84 4.70 -12.23
CA VAL A 152 -2.39 4.42 -12.39
C VAL A 152 -2.14 3.58 -13.64
N VAL A 153 -3.01 2.62 -13.96
CA VAL A 153 -2.87 1.78 -15.17
C VAL A 153 -3.13 2.62 -16.43
N VAL A 154 -4.16 3.47 -16.40
CA VAL A 154 -4.46 4.43 -17.48
C VAL A 154 -3.28 5.37 -17.69
N ALA A 155 -2.71 5.94 -16.62
CA ALA A 155 -1.58 6.86 -16.69
C ALA A 155 -0.33 6.19 -17.28
N LEU A 156 0.05 5.00 -16.81
CA LEU A 156 1.18 4.25 -17.33
C LEU A 156 1.01 3.90 -18.82
N LEU A 157 -0.19 3.41 -19.19
CA LEU A 157 -0.49 3.10 -20.59
C LEU A 157 -0.53 4.35 -21.47
N GLY A 158 -1.08 5.45 -20.98
CA GLY A 158 -1.14 6.73 -21.69
C GLY A 158 0.26 7.31 -21.95
N VAL A 159 1.19 7.21 -20.99
CA VAL A 159 2.60 7.60 -21.19
C VAL A 159 3.26 6.76 -22.27
N LEU A 160 3.09 5.42 -22.20
CA LEU A 160 3.63 4.51 -23.24
C LEU A 160 3.03 4.81 -24.62
N ARG A 161 1.73 5.10 -24.68
CA ARG A 161 1.03 5.41 -25.94
C ARG A 161 1.44 6.75 -26.53
N ALA A 162 1.85 7.70 -25.69
CA ALA A 162 2.47 8.97 -26.15
C ALA A 162 3.90 8.77 -26.70
N GLY A 163 4.50 7.58 -26.58
CA GLY A 163 5.87 7.28 -26.97
C GLY A 163 6.91 7.71 -25.93
N ALA A 164 6.48 8.13 -24.74
CA ALA A 164 7.36 8.49 -23.62
C ALA A 164 7.64 7.29 -22.70
N ALA A 165 8.75 7.34 -21.97
CA ALA A 165 9.04 6.36 -20.93
C ALA A 165 8.45 6.80 -19.59
N PHE A 166 7.87 5.89 -18.81
CA PHE A 166 7.42 6.21 -17.47
C PHE A 166 8.50 5.92 -16.41
N LEU A 167 8.52 6.75 -15.36
CA LEU A 167 9.21 6.52 -14.09
C LEU A 167 8.16 6.32 -13.00
N PRO A 168 7.90 5.09 -12.54
CA PRO A 168 6.90 4.86 -11.52
C PRO A 168 7.47 5.22 -10.14
N LEU A 169 6.72 6.02 -9.38
CA LEU A 169 7.06 6.43 -8.03
C LEU A 169 6.01 5.92 -7.06
N ASP A 170 6.45 5.21 -6.02
CA ASP A 170 5.54 4.81 -4.95
C ASP A 170 5.24 6.02 -4.05
N PRO A 171 3.97 6.39 -3.85
CA PRO A 171 3.59 7.48 -2.96
C PRO A 171 4.03 7.31 -1.50
N ALA A 172 4.40 6.10 -1.09
CA ALA A 172 4.94 5.80 0.22
C ALA A 172 6.47 6.02 0.34
N TYR A 173 7.15 6.36 -0.76
CA TYR A 173 8.59 6.62 -0.70
C TYR A 173 8.91 7.92 0.04
N PRO A 174 10.04 7.96 0.77
CA PRO A 174 10.52 9.20 1.37
C PRO A 174 10.72 10.31 0.32
N ALA A 175 10.29 11.54 0.63
CA ALA A 175 10.40 12.68 -0.28
C ALA A 175 11.85 12.92 -0.76
N ALA A 176 12.85 12.73 0.11
CA ALA A 176 14.26 12.87 -0.26
C ALA A 176 14.68 11.86 -1.36
N ARG A 177 14.18 10.61 -1.28
CA ARG A 177 14.45 9.59 -2.32
C ARG A 177 13.78 9.96 -3.63
N VAL A 178 12.53 10.42 -3.58
CA VAL A 178 11.78 10.85 -4.78
C VAL A 178 12.50 12.00 -5.47
N ARG A 179 12.91 13.04 -4.72
CA ARG A 179 13.66 14.17 -5.27
C ARG A 179 14.95 13.71 -5.96
N MET A 180 15.71 12.83 -5.34
CA MET A 180 16.93 12.28 -5.94
C MET A 180 16.63 11.53 -7.25
N MET A 181 15.61 10.66 -7.29
CA MET A 181 15.22 9.92 -8.50
C MET A 181 14.77 10.85 -9.62
N LEU A 182 13.98 11.89 -9.31
CA LEU A 182 13.54 12.91 -10.28
C LEU A 182 14.70 13.67 -10.88
N ALA A 183 15.66 14.11 -10.06
CA ALA A 183 16.84 14.85 -10.47
C ALA A 183 17.77 14.00 -11.36
N ASP A 184 18.10 12.78 -10.93
CA ASP A 184 18.95 11.85 -11.70
C ASP A 184 18.31 11.47 -13.03
N ALA A 185 17.00 11.16 -13.03
CA ALA A 185 16.25 10.84 -14.24
C ALA A 185 16.05 12.06 -15.18
N GLY A 186 16.27 13.27 -14.70
CA GLY A 186 16.01 14.51 -15.45
C GLY A 186 14.54 14.67 -15.79
N ILE A 187 13.66 14.39 -14.82
CA ILE A 187 12.20 14.52 -14.96
C ILE A 187 11.83 16.00 -14.91
N ALA A 188 10.98 16.42 -15.84
CA ALA A 188 10.37 17.75 -15.85
C ALA A 188 8.86 17.72 -15.56
N GLN A 189 8.20 16.55 -15.71
CA GLN A 189 6.76 16.38 -15.54
C GLN A 189 6.43 15.16 -14.67
N CYS A 190 5.42 15.29 -13.80
CA CYS A 190 4.90 14.21 -12.97
C CYS A 190 3.38 14.13 -13.07
N LEU A 191 2.86 12.98 -13.49
CA LEU A 191 1.45 12.64 -13.39
C LEU A 191 1.12 12.33 -11.93
N THR A 192 0.30 13.16 -11.29
CA THR A 192 0.03 13.08 -9.85
C THR A 192 -1.22 13.88 -9.48
N THR A 193 -1.72 13.68 -8.27
CA THR A 193 -2.75 14.54 -7.67
C THR A 193 -2.11 15.60 -6.75
N PRO A 194 -2.78 16.71 -6.45
CA PRO A 194 -2.26 17.72 -5.52
C PRO A 194 -1.85 17.13 -4.17
N ALA A 195 -2.69 16.28 -3.58
CA ALA A 195 -2.42 15.66 -2.29
C ALA A 195 -1.16 14.78 -2.27
N ILE A 196 -0.90 14.01 -3.35
CA ILE A 196 0.31 13.19 -3.47
C ILE A 196 1.52 14.08 -3.72
N ALA A 197 1.40 15.10 -4.56
CA ALA A 197 2.47 16.03 -4.85
C ALA A 197 2.97 16.75 -3.59
N ASP A 198 2.05 17.16 -2.71
CA ASP A 198 2.38 17.80 -1.44
C ASP A 198 3.00 16.81 -0.44
N ARG A 199 2.46 15.59 -0.35
CA ARG A 199 3.03 14.51 0.50
C ARG A 199 4.47 14.14 0.09
N LEU A 200 4.75 14.08 -1.20
CA LEU A 200 6.07 13.77 -1.74
C LEU A 200 7.02 14.98 -1.77
N ASP A 201 6.53 16.17 -1.39
CA ASP A 201 7.28 17.42 -1.43
C ASP A 201 7.98 17.61 -2.79
N LEU A 202 7.16 17.51 -3.86
CA LEU A 202 7.68 17.59 -5.23
C LEU A 202 8.29 18.97 -5.49
N PRO A 203 9.51 19.03 -6.06
CA PRO A 203 10.17 20.29 -6.39
C PRO A 203 9.28 21.20 -7.26
N PRO A 204 9.29 22.52 -7.07
CA PRO A 204 8.41 23.45 -7.81
C PRO A 204 8.71 23.49 -9.32
N GLU A 205 9.91 23.13 -9.74
CA GLU A 205 10.30 23.01 -11.15
C GLU A 205 9.68 21.81 -11.86
N ILE A 206 9.14 20.83 -11.13
CA ILE A 206 8.46 19.67 -11.71
C ILE A 206 7.00 20.05 -11.99
N ALA A 207 6.64 20.07 -13.27
CA ALA A 207 5.25 20.31 -13.67
C ALA A 207 4.34 19.18 -13.17
N ARG A 208 3.36 19.54 -12.33
CA ARG A 208 2.34 18.62 -11.78
C ARG A 208 1.21 18.52 -12.79
N LEU A 209 0.98 17.33 -13.32
CA LEU A 209 -0.05 17.05 -14.32
C LEU A 209 -1.12 16.15 -13.69
N ASP A 210 -2.35 16.64 -13.62
CA ASP A 210 -3.49 15.83 -13.16
C ASP A 210 -3.97 14.94 -14.33
N PRO A 211 -3.95 13.60 -14.17
CA PRO A 211 -4.42 12.68 -15.22
C PRO A 211 -5.87 12.95 -15.66
N ALA A 212 -6.77 13.25 -14.72
CA ALA A 212 -8.18 13.50 -15.03
C ALA A 212 -8.36 14.75 -15.91
N VAL A 213 -7.58 15.81 -15.63
CA VAL A 213 -7.60 17.03 -16.45
C VAL A 213 -7.02 16.78 -17.85
N LEU A 214 -6.00 15.92 -17.95
CA LEU A 214 -5.42 15.54 -19.25
C LEU A 214 -6.38 14.69 -20.08
N GLU A 215 -7.06 13.74 -19.45
CA GLU A 215 -8.07 12.90 -20.10
C GLU A 215 -9.26 13.75 -20.61
N ALA A 216 -9.77 14.65 -19.79
CA ALA A 216 -10.90 15.52 -20.16
C ALA A 216 -10.59 16.45 -21.35
N ASN A 217 -9.37 16.98 -21.42
CA ASN A 217 -8.95 17.92 -22.46
C ASN A 217 -8.37 17.22 -23.71
N GLY A 218 -8.12 15.90 -23.64
CA GLY A 218 -7.52 15.12 -24.74
C GLY A 218 -8.31 15.18 -26.06
N PRO A 219 -9.65 15.02 -26.06
CA PRO A 219 -10.47 15.11 -27.27
C PRO A 219 -10.46 16.48 -27.94
N GLU A 220 -10.49 17.57 -27.14
CA GLU A 220 -10.43 18.94 -27.67
C GLU A 220 -9.04 19.28 -28.22
N ALA A 221 -7.99 18.83 -27.56
CA ALA A 221 -6.61 19.00 -28.02
C ALA A 221 -6.36 18.29 -29.36
N ALA A 222 -6.99 17.14 -29.58
CA ALA A 222 -6.90 16.40 -30.83
C ALA A 222 -7.67 17.07 -31.99
N THR A 223 -8.68 17.90 -31.71
CA THR A 223 -9.51 18.59 -32.72
C THR A 223 -9.04 20.01 -33.04
N LEU A 224 -8.38 20.71 -32.10
CA LEU A 224 -8.00 22.11 -32.24
C LEU A 224 -6.73 22.38 -33.05
N GLU A 225 -5.94 21.37 -33.36
CA GLU A 225 -4.71 21.54 -34.12
C GLU A 225 -4.62 20.58 -35.32
N ALA A 226 -5.33 20.91 -36.39
CA ALA A 226 -5.24 20.22 -37.68
C ALA A 226 -3.83 20.25 -38.34
N GLY A 227 -2.76 20.42 -37.55
CA GLY A 227 -1.36 20.44 -37.99
C GLY A 227 -0.40 19.72 -37.05
N ARG A 228 -0.82 19.25 -35.88
CA ARG A 228 0.04 18.47 -34.95
C ARG A 228 -0.16 16.96 -35.14
N VAL A 229 0.96 16.28 -35.23
CA VAL A 229 1.06 14.82 -35.43
C VAL A 229 0.36 14.09 -34.28
N ALA A 230 -0.58 13.22 -34.61
CA ALA A 230 -1.11 12.23 -33.64
C ALA A 230 0.06 11.50 -32.96
N PRO A 231 -0.05 11.18 -31.63
CA PRO A 231 1.03 10.46 -30.95
C PRO A 231 1.36 9.17 -31.72
N ALA A 232 2.60 9.09 -32.22
CA ALA A 232 3.07 7.91 -32.93
C ALA A 232 3.28 6.78 -31.90
N MET A 233 2.75 5.59 -32.21
CA MET A 233 3.04 4.40 -31.41
C MET A 233 4.56 4.20 -31.30
N PRO A 234 5.06 3.81 -30.12
CA PRO A 234 6.50 3.65 -29.91
C PRO A 234 7.08 2.54 -30.77
N GLU A 235 8.32 2.76 -31.22
CA GLU A 235 9.11 1.75 -31.90
C GLU A 235 9.77 0.78 -30.89
N PRO A 236 10.15 -0.43 -31.31
CA PRO A 236 10.75 -1.42 -30.43
C PRO A 236 11.96 -0.94 -29.62
N GLY A 237 12.81 -0.08 -30.22
CA GLY A 237 13.98 0.50 -29.56
C GLY A 237 13.71 1.72 -28.69
N ASP A 238 12.48 2.24 -28.65
CA ASP A 238 12.17 3.36 -27.75
C ASP A 238 12.15 2.92 -26.28
N PRO A 239 12.56 3.81 -25.36
CA PRO A 239 12.45 3.55 -23.93
C PRO A 239 10.98 3.39 -23.52
N ALA A 240 10.68 2.33 -22.75
CA ALA A 240 9.37 2.06 -22.18
C ALA A 240 9.27 2.52 -20.72
N TYR A 241 10.27 2.16 -19.92
CA TYR A 241 10.32 2.57 -18.53
C TYR A 241 11.73 2.73 -17.98
N LEU A 242 11.83 3.52 -16.92
CA LEU A 242 13.02 3.69 -16.09
C LEU A 242 12.66 3.30 -14.66
N ILE A 243 13.21 2.21 -14.14
CA ILE A 243 12.97 1.73 -12.77
C ILE A 243 14.24 1.80 -11.96
N TYR A 244 14.16 2.39 -10.74
CA TYR A 244 15.31 2.51 -9.84
C TYR A 244 15.43 1.29 -8.92
N THR A 245 16.63 0.73 -8.90
CA THR A 245 17.05 -0.32 -7.98
C THR A 245 18.12 0.21 -7.03
N SER A 246 18.35 -0.49 -5.90
CA SER A 246 19.45 -0.17 -5.00
C SER A 246 20.80 -0.24 -5.71
N GLY A 247 21.74 0.61 -5.32
CA GLY A 247 23.05 0.72 -5.93
C GLY A 247 24.20 0.33 -5.00
N SER A 248 25.17 -0.43 -5.50
CA SER A 248 26.35 -0.85 -4.73
C SER A 248 27.25 0.31 -4.28
N THR A 249 27.13 1.48 -4.92
CA THR A 249 27.87 2.71 -4.58
C THR A 249 27.18 3.57 -3.51
N GLY A 250 26.07 3.10 -2.94
CA GLY A 250 25.30 3.85 -1.95
C GLY A 250 24.24 4.81 -2.51
N ALA A 251 24.09 4.88 -3.83
CA ALA A 251 23.03 5.63 -4.50
C ALA A 251 22.22 4.70 -5.43
N PRO A 252 20.90 4.86 -5.52
CA PRO A 252 20.06 4.09 -6.45
C PRO A 252 20.48 4.28 -7.91
N LYS A 253 20.29 3.22 -8.70
CA LYS A 253 20.59 3.20 -10.14
C LYS A 253 19.32 2.96 -10.95
N GLY A 254 19.11 3.75 -12.01
CA GLY A 254 17.97 3.62 -12.93
C GLY A 254 18.26 2.58 -14.01
N VAL A 255 17.39 1.59 -14.17
CA VAL A 255 17.45 0.58 -15.24
C VAL A 255 16.50 0.98 -16.36
N LEU A 256 17.00 1.17 -17.57
CA LEU A 256 16.24 1.61 -18.74
C LEU A 256 15.88 0.41 -19.63
N VAL A 257 14.57 0.19 -19.81
CA VAL A 257 14.03 -0.92 -20.62
C VAL A 257 13.30 -0.39 -21.85
N GLU A 258 13.47 -1.09 -22.97
CA GLU A 258 12.89 -0.76 -24.27
C GLU A 258 11.58 -1.50 -24.53
N HIS A 259 10.73 -0.92 -25.41
CA HIS A 259 9.42 -1.47 -25.76
C HIS A 259 9.48 -2.86 -26.38
N GLY A 260 10.41 -3.11 -27.27
CA GLY A 260 10.51 -4.40 -27.97
C GLY A 260 10.86 -5.54 -27.04
N VAL A 261 11.82 -5.32 -26.11
CA VAL A 261 12.21 -6.33 -25.12
C VAL A 261 11.08 -6.58 -24.12
N LEU A 262 10.38 -5.51 -23.71
CA LEU A 262 9.22 -5.61 -22.82
C LEU A 262 8.07 -6.38 -23.48
N ALA A 263 7.78 -6.13 -24.76
CA ALA A 263 6.73 -6.83 -25.50
C ALA A 263 7.08 -8.32 -25.69
N MET A 264 8.34 -8.64 -26.00
CA MET A 264 8.85 -10.02 -26.07
C MET A 264 8.66 -10.71 -24.72
N HIS A 265 9.02 -10.05 -23.61
CA HIS A 265 8.83 -10.58 -22.27
C HIS A 265 7.36 -10.91 -21.98
N CYS A 266 6.43 -9.96 -22.21
CA CYS A 266 5.00 -10.17 -21.98
C CYS A 266 4.46 -11.35 -22.77
N ARG A 267 4.79 -11.46 -24.07
CA ARG A 267 4.35 -12.56 -24.93
C ARG A 267 4.88 -13.92 -24.46
N THR A 268 6.14 -13.98 -24.11
CA THR A 268 6.80 -15.22 -23.66
C THR A 268 6.25 -15.67 -22.31
N THR A 269 6.09 -14.73 -21.37
CA THR A 269 5.55 -15.01 -20.04
C THR A 269 4.09 -15.42 -20.11
N ALA A 270 3.27 -14.79 -20.99
CA ALA A 270 1.88 -15.21 -21.22
C ALA A 270 1.80 -16.68 -21.66
N THR A 271 2.69 -17.11 -22.57
CA THR A 271 2.78 -18.50 -23.01
C THR A 271 3.22 -19.43 -21.86
N ALA A 272 4.24 -19.05 -21.12
CA ALA A 272 4.75 -19.86 -20.00
C ALA A 272 3.70 -20.03 -18.89
N TYR A 273 2.91 -18.99 -18.61
CA TYR A 273 1.83 -19.00 -17.60
C TYR A 273 0.52 -19.56 -18.13
N ALA A 274 0.44 -19.91 -19.43
CA ALA A 274 -0.78 -20.33 -20.11
C ALA A 274 -1.92 -19.31 -20.02
N MET A 275 -1.59 -18.02 -20.13
CA MET A 275 -2.57 -16.94 -20.08
C MET A 275 -3.29 -16.75 -21.41
N GLY A 276 -4.56 -16.37 -21.35
CA GLY A 276 -5.42 -16.08 -22.49
C GLY A 276 -6.63 -15.23 -22.07
N GLU A 277 -7.64 -15.17 -22.92
CA GLU A 277 -8.82 -14.32 -22.75
C GLU A 277 -9.66 -14.60 -21.48
N ALA A 278 -9.62 -15.83 -20.95
CA ALA A 278 -10.30 -16.20 -19.72
C ALA A 278 -9.46 -15.92 -18.46
N SER A 279 -8.22 -15.50 -18.60
CA SER A 279 -7.30 -15.27 -17.48
C SER A 279 -7.70 -14.02 -16.69
N ARG A 280 -7.68 -14.17 -15.35
CA ARG A 280 -7.88 -13.11 -14.37
C ARG A 280 -6.69 -13.09 -13.43
N GLU A 281 -5.78 -12.14 -13.63
CA GLU A 281 -4.57 -11.99 -12.81
C GLU A 281 -4.82 -11.09 -11.62
N LEU A 282 -4.43 -11.54 -10.42
CA LEU A 282 -4.46 -10.71 -9.22
C LEU A 282 -3.23 -9.80 -9.15
N HIS A 283 -3.45 -8.49 -9.13
CA HIS A 283 -2.39 -7.49 -9.05
C HIS A 283 -2.29 -6.87 -7.64
N VAL A 284 -1.25 -7.23 -6.89
CA VAL A 284 -1.01 -6.76 -5.52
C VAL A 284 0.32 -6.02 -5.31
N LEU A 285 1.24 -6.09 -6.27
CA LEU A 285 2.59 -5.52 -6.17
C LEU A 285 2.60 -4.00 -6.36
N SER A 286 3.54 -3.28 -5.73
CA SER A 286 3.76 -1.85 -6.00
C SER A 286 4.25 -1.62 -7.43
N PHE A 287 3.69 -0.63 -8.13
CA PHE A 287 4.09 -0.27 -9.50
C PHE A 287 5.52 0.29 -9.59
N ALA A 288 6.16 0.63 -8.47
CA ALA A 288 7.57 1.00 -8.46
C ALA A 288 8.53 -0.18 -8.66
N PHE A 289 8.02 -1.42 -8.73
CA PHE A 289 8.76 -2.65 -9.03
C PHE A 289 8.47 -3.18 -10.42
N ASP A 290 9.48 -3.71 -11.06
CA ASP A 290 9.37 -4.32 -12.40
C ASP A 290 8.41 -5.51 -12.43
N GLY A 291 8.41 -6.37 -11.40
CA GLY A 291 7.48 -7.50 -11.29
C GLY A 291 6.00 -7.10 -11.33
N ALA A 292 5.65 -5.89 -10.88
CA ALA A 292 4.28 -5.38 -11.01
C ALA A 292 3.89 -5.22 -12.49
N HIS A 293 4.84 -4.80 -13.34
CA HIS A 293 4.57 -4.56 -14.75
C HIS A 293 4.33 -5.86 -15.51
N GLU A 294 4.96 -6.97 -15.11
CA GLU A 294 4.60 -8.31 -15.61
C GLU A 294 3.12 -8.62 -15.29
N ARG A 295 2.65 -8.28 -14.08
CA ARG A 295 1.32 -8.66 -13.57
C ARG A 295 0.16 -7.87 -14.18
N TRP A 296 0.40 -6.73 -14.82
CA TRP A 296 -0.67 -6.03 -15.54
C TRP A 296 -0.51 -6.10 -17.06
N MET A 297 0.72 -6.00 -17.57
CA MET A 297 0.94 -6.00 -19.03
C MET A 297 0.74 -7.39 -19.64
N THR A 298 1.28 -8.44 -19.00
CA THR A 298 1.21 -9.81 -19.53
C THR A 298 -0.24 -10.31 -19.68
N PRO A 299 -1.10 -10.28 -18.65
CA PRO A 299 -2.49 -10.73 -18.82
C PRO A 299 -3.27 -9.87 -19.81
N LEU A 300 -3.11 -8.53 -19.79
CA LEU A 300 -3.81 -7.67 -20.73
C LEU A 300 -3.39 -7.93 -22.18
N THR A 301 -2.10 -8.10 -22.46
CA THR A 301 -1.60 -8.43 -23.81
C THR A 301 -1.98 -9.84 -24.27
N ALA A 302 -2.26 -10.76 -23.34
CA ALA A 302 -2.84 -12.07 -23.62
C ALA A 302 -4.35 -12.04 -23.87
N GLY A 303 -5.00 -10.88 -23.67
CA GLY A 303 -6.43 -10.71 -23.79
C GLY A 303 -7.24 -11.05 -22.53
N GLY A 304 -6.57 -11.30 -21.40
CA GLY A 304 -7.20 -11.46 -20.08
C GLY A 304 -7.52 -10.13 -19.41
N CYS A 305 -7.82 -10.18 -18.11
CA CYS A 305 -8.04 -9.01 -17.29
C CYS A 305 -7.23 -9.07 -15.98
N ILE A 306 -7.10 -7.92 -15.31
CA ILE A 306 -6.48 -7.83 -14.00
C ILE A 306 -7.53 -7.54 -12.92
N VAL A 307 -7.31 -8.11 -11.74
CA VAL A 307 -8.03 -7.78 -10.51
C VAL A 307 -7.08 -6.93 -9.66
N LEU A 308 -7.31 -5.65 -9.61
CA LEU A 308 -6.43 -4.68 -8.97
C LEU A 308 -6.81 -4.51 -7.51
N ARG A 309 -5.82 -4.70 -6.60
CA ARG A 309 -5.96 -4.35 -5.18
C ARG A 309 -5.93 -2.81 -5.01
N GLY A 310 -6.75 -2.28 -4.11
CA GLY A 310 -6.69 -0.89 -3.69
C GLY A 310 -5.43 -0.54 -2.89
N PRO A 311 -5.36 0.67 -2.30
CA PRO A 311 -4.20 1.11 -1.52
C PRO A 311 -4.01 0.29 -0.24
N GLU A 312 -5.09 -0.26 0.35
CA GLU A 312 -5.00 -1.03 1.59
C GLU A 312 -4.26 -2.35 1.38
N LEU A 313 -3.47 -2.73 2.39
CA LEU A 313 -2.80 -4.03 2.44
C LEU A 313 -3.81 -5.11 2.87
N TRP A 314 -3.93 -6.16 2.06
CA TRP A 314 -4.75 -7.31 2.39
C TRP A 314 -4.01 -8.32 3.25
N THR A 315 -4.68 -8.84 4.26
CA THR A 315 -4.26 -10.04 4.98
C THR A 315 -4.35 -11.28 4.08
N ALA A 316 -3.75 -12.40 4.50
CA ALA A 316 -3.89 -13.67 3.79
C ALA A 316 -5.36 -14.13 3.67
N ALA A 317 -6.17 -13.87 4.70
CA ALA A 317 -7.60 -14.16 4.70
C ALA A 317 -8.37 -13.35 3.65
N GLU A 318 -8.15 -12.04 3.63
CA GLU A 318 -8.76 -11.13 2.65
C GLU A 318 -8.31 -11.47 1.24
N THR A 319 -7.02 -11.78 1.03
CA THR A 319 -6.50 -12.21 -0.27
C THR A 319 -7.24 -13.44 -0.81
N LEU A 320 -7.44 -14.48 0.02
CA LEU A 320 -8.20 -15.68 -0.38
C LEU A 320 -9.68 -15.37 -0.66
N ALA A 321 -10.28 -14.45 0.10
CA ALA A 321 -11.65 -14.00 -0.13
C ALA A 321 -11.79 -13.28 -1.48
N GLN A 322 -10.84 -12.37 -1.80
CA GLN A 322 -10.83 -11.64 -3.09
C GLN A 322 -10.55 -12.56 -4.28
N ILE A 323 -9.62 -13.53 -4.13
CA ILE A 323 -9.39 -14.57 -5.14
C ILE A 323 -10.70 -15.32 -5.47
N ARG A 324 -11.45 -15.72 -4.44
CA ARG A 324 -12.75 -16.40 -4.61
C ARG A 324 -13.79 -15.48 -5.26
N ARG A 325 -13.94 -14.26 -4.74
CA ARG A 325 -14.93 -13.27 -5.21
C ARG A 325 -14.78 -12.97 -6.69
N HIS A 326 -13.56 -12.70 -7.13
CA HIS A 326 -13.26 -12.28 -8.49
C HIS A 326 -12.93 -13.45 -9.42
N ARG A 327 -13.02 -14.71 -8.94
CA ARG A 327 -12.67 -15.92 -9.71
C ARG A 327 -11.29 -15.79 -10.36
N VAL A 328 -10.31 -15.36 -9.55
CA VAL A 328 -8.92 -15.21 -9.98
C VAL A 328 -8.38 -16.56 -10.47
N THR A 329 -7.76 -16.57 -11.64
CA THR A 329 -7.14 -17.78 -12.23
C THR A 329 -5.64 -17.81 -12.07
N HIS A 330 -5.00 -16.62 -11.98
CA HIS A 330 -3.56 -16.44 -11.84
C HIS A 330 -3.28 -15.46 -10.69
N ALA A 331 -2.35 -15.81 -9.81
CA ALA A 331 -2.00 -14.95 -8.69
C ALA A 331 -0.50 -15.03 -8.39
N GLY A 332 0.19 -13.89 -8.49
CA GLY A 332 1.62 -13.77 -8.24
C GLY A 332 1.92 -12.98 -6.96
N PHE A 333 2.81 -13.52 -6.12
CA PHE A 333 3.15 -12.93 -4.83
C PHE A 333 4.66 -12.99 -4.55
N PRO A 334 5.18 -12.10 -3.68
CA PRO A 334 6.47 -12.34 -3.04
C PRO A 334 6.48 -13.67 -2.28
N THR A 335 7.61 -14.37 -2.29
CA THR A 335 7.76 -15.69 -1.67
C THR A 335 7.33 -15.73 -0.20
N SER A 336 7.66 -14.70 0.56
CA SER A 336 7.28 -14.56 1.97
C SER A 336 5.78 -14.42 2.19
N PHE A 337 5.05 -13.75 1.29
CA PHE A 337 3.60 -13.53 1.44
C PHE A 337 2.77 -14.74 1.00
N ILE A 338 3.13 -15.41 -0.11
CA ILE A 338 2.39 -16.62 -0.53
C ILE A 338 2.48 -17.74 0.51
N GLY A 339 3.58 -17.81 1.27
CA GLY A 339 3.71 -18.72 2.41
C GLY A 339 2.64 -18.48 3.48
N GLN A 340 2.29 -17.22 3.75
CA GLN A 340 1.21 -16.85 4.69
C GLN A 340 -0.17 -17.19 4.13
N VAL A 341 -0.38 -16.98 2.83
CA VAL A 341 -1.63 -17.35 2.15
C VAL A 341 -1.86 -18.87 2.26
N ALA A 342 -0.81 -19.68 2.05
CA ALA A 342 -0.88 -21.13 2.20
C ALA A 342 -1.13 -21.56 3.66
N GLU A 343 -0.47 -20.96 4.63
CA GLU A 343 -0.69 -21.23 6.06
C GLU A 343 -2.15 -20.94 6.45
N TRP A 344 -2.72 -19.86 5.94
CA TRP A 344 -4.11 -19.51 6.22
C TRP A 344 -5.09 -20.47 5.53
N ALA A 345 -4.85 -20.85 4.27
CA ALA A 345 -5.66 -21.83 3.55
C ALA A 345 -5.64 -23.20 4.25
N GLU A 346 -4.50 -23.65 4.76
CA GLU A 346 -4.34 -24.88 5.53
C GLU A 346 -5.22 -24.86 6.80
N ARG A 347 -5.27 -23.73 7.51
CA ARG A 347 -6.13 -23.52 8.68
C ARG A 347 -7.62 -23.53 8.37
N LEU A 348 -8.00 -22.96 7.23
CA LEU A 348 -9.39 -22.96 6.78
C LEU A 348 -9.84 -24.32 6.24
N GLY A 349 -8.92 -25.24 5.95
CA GLY A 349 -9.19 -26.51 5.30
C GLY A 349 -9.72 -26.40 3.87
N ALA A 350 -9.70 -25.17 3.29
CA ALA A 350 -10.21 -24.88 1.95
C ALA A 350 -9.43 -23.73 1.29
N ALA A 351 -9.17 -23.87 0.00
CA ALA A 351 -8.62 -22.82 -0.85
C ALA A 351 -9.51 -22.59 -2.07
N PRO A 352 -9.57 -21.36 -2.62
CA PRO A 352 -10.19 -21.12 -3.92
C PRO A 352 -9.42 -21.83 -5.03
N SER A 353 -10.14 -22.28 -6.07
CA SER A 353 -9.51 -22.88 -7.24
C SER A 353 -8.79 -21.81 -8.05
N VAL A 354 -7.46 -21.94 -8.16
CA VAL A 354 -6.58 -21.07 -8.95
C VAL A 354 -5.75 -21.96 -9.87
N GLU A 355 -5.62 -21.58 -11.14
CA GLU A 355 -4.84 -22.39 -12.09
C GLU A 355 -3.34 -22.26 -11.81
N VAL A 356 -2.87 -21.04 -11.60
CA VAL A 356 -1.45 -20.73 -11.45
C VAL A 356 -1.22 -19.86 -10.21
N TYR A 357 -0.43 -20.35 -9.28
CA TYR A 357 0.26 -19.52 -8.32
C TYR A 357 1.71 -19.34 -8.73
N SER A 358 2.16 -18.10 -8.78
CA SER A 358 3.56 -17.76 -9.04
C SER A 358 4.17 -17.01 -7.86
N PHE A 359 5.46 -17.21 -7.69
CA PHE A 359 6.24 -16.54 -6.66
C PHE A 359 7.63 -16.21 -7.21
N GLY A 360 8.35 -15.33 -6.55
CA GLY A 360 9.68 -14.91 -6.97
C GLY A 360 10.24 -13.82 -6.08
N GLY A 361 11.41 -13.31 -6.48
CA GLY A 361 12.11 -12.27 -5.75
C GLY A 361 12.96 -12.79 -4.58
N GLU A 362 12.63 -13.96 -4.02
CA GLU A 362 13.37 -14.61 -2.92
C GLU A 362 13.41 -16.13 -3.11
N GLY A 363 14.31 -16.81 -2.40
CA GLY A 363 14.36 -18.27 -2.39
C GLY A 363 13.13 -18.89 -1.72
N MET A 364 12.44 -19.79 -2.38
CA MET A 364 11.32 -20.56 -1.84
C MET A 364 11.85 -21.83 -1.16
N ALA A 365 11.78 -21.88 0.17
CA ALA A 365 12.21 -23.05 0.93
C ALA A 365 11.35 -24.29 0.60
N ARG A 366 11.99 -25.48 0.55
CA ARG A 366 11.34 -26.75 0.22
C ARG A 366 10.08 -27.04 1.07
N ALA A 367 10.14 -26.80 2.39
CA ALA A 367 9.02 -27.00 3.28
C ALA A 367 7.82 -26.10 2.94
N THR A 368 8.08 -24.83 2.62
CA THR A 368 7.06 -23.86 2.20
C THR A 368 6.47 -24.24 0.86
N PHE A 369 7.29 -24.66 -0.11
CA PHE A 369 6.82 -25.14 -1.41
C PHE A 369 5.86 -26.32 -1.27
N ALA A 370 6.24 -27.34 -0.48
CA ALA A 370 5.38 -28.51 -0.20
C ALA A 370 4.06 -28.11 0.48
N ARG A 371 4.09 -27.08 1.37
CA ARG A 371 2.85 -26.53 1.97
C ARG A 371 1.97 -25.88 0.91
N LEU A 372 2.53 -25.06 0.01
CA LEU A 372 1.78 -24.44 -1.08
C LEU A 372 1.01 -25.47 -1.89
N GLY A 373 1.68 -26.56 -2.31
CA GLY A 373 1.04 -27.63 -3.07
C GLY A 373 -0.14 -28.28 -2.35
N ARG A 374 0.03 -28.60 -1.06
CA ARG A 374 -1.02 -29.25 -0.25
C ARG A 374 -2.18 -28.34 0.10
N ALA A 375 -1.88 -27.08 0.48
CA ALA A 375 -2.88 -26.15 1.00
C ALA A 375 -3.67 -25.44 -0.10
N LEU A 376 -2.99 -24.98 -1.18
CA LEU A 376 -3.60 -24.17 -2.24
C LEU A 376 -4.05 -24.99 -3.44
N LYS A 377 -3.44 -26.16 -3.68
CA LYS A 377 -3.80 -27.14 -4.74
C LYS A 377 -3.99 -26.50 -6.14
N PRO A 378 -3.06 -25.68 -6.62
CA PRO A 378 -3.18 -25.13 -7.97
C PRO A 378 -2.92 -26.21 -9.02
N ARG A 379 -3.18 -25.86 -10.29
CA ARG A 379 -2.72 -26.71 -11.40
C ARG A 379 -1.21 -26.60 -11.59
N TRP A 380 -0.65 -25.38 -11.44
CA TRP A 380 0.77 -25.10 -11.61
C TRP A 380 1.30 -24.19 -10.52
N LEU A 381 2.52 -24.49 -10.06
CA LEU A 381 3.37 -23.60 -9.29
C LEU A 381 4.48 -23.08 -10.19
N ILE A 382 4.74 -21.77 -10.13
CA ILE A 382 5.75 -21.10 -10.96
C ILE A 382 6.70 -20.31 -10.06
N ASN A 383 8.00 -20.59 -10.16
CA ASN A 383 9.05 -19.74 -9.64
C ASN A 383 9.59 -18.86 -10.78
N GLY A 384 9.40 -17.53 -10.67
CA GLY A 384 9.97 -16.54 -11.57
C GLY A 384 11.25 -15.95 -10.98
N TYR A 385 12.35 -16.03 -11.71
CA TYR A 385 13.64 -15.48 -11.31
C TYR A 385 14.13 -14.46 -12.33
N GLY A 386 14.61 -13.31 -11.83
CA GLY A 386 15.35 -12.36 -12.65
C GLY A 386 15.76 -11.09 -11.93
N PRO A 387 16.88 -10.48 -12.35
CA PRO A 387 17.20 -9.09 -12.05
C PRO A 387 16.48 -8.16 -13.04
N THR A 388 16.20 -6.95 -12.61
CA THR A 388 15.54 -5.89 -13.43
C THR A 388 16.27 -5.63 -14.74
N GLU A 389 17.60 -5.76 -14.73
CA GLU A 389 18.49 -5.62 -15.89
C GLU A 389 18.24 -6.68 -16.99
N CYS A 390 17.58 -7.78 -16.64
CA CYS A 390 17.21 -8.84 -17.60
C CYS A 390 15.70 -8.84 -17.89
N VAL A 391 15.01 -7.75 -17.58
CA VAL A 391 13.59 -7.50 -17.81
C VAL A 391 12.70 -8.54 -17.12
N ILE A 392 12.53 -8.34 -15.82
CA ILE A 392 11.60 -9.00 -14.91
C ILE A 392 11.96 -10.48 -14.63
N SER A 393 11.43 -11.44 -15.41
CA SER A 393 11.58 -12.89 -15.16
C SER A 393 12.18 -13.60 -16.38
N PRO A 394 13.50 -13.51 -16.60
CA PRO A 394 14.18 -14.20 -17.70
C PRO A 394 14.22 -15.73 -17.54
N LEU A 395 14.12 -16.25 -16.30
CA LEU A 395 14.05 -17.68 -16.05
C LEU A 395 12.76 -18.03 -15.32
N ILE A 396 12.18 -19.17 -15.68
CA ILE A 396 10.92 -19.68 -15.12
C ILE A 396 11.05 -21.16 -14.81
N TRP A 397 10.66 -21.56 -13.60
CA TRP A 397 10.49 -22.96 -13.21
C TRP A 397 8.99 -23.22 -12.98
N LYS A 398 8.36 -23.95 -13.92
CA LYS A 398 6.94 -24.30 -13.91
C LYS A 398 6.76 -25.78 -13.66
N VAL A 399 6.06 -26.13 -12.57
CA VAL A 399 5.87 -27.52 -12.15
C VAL A 399 4.49 -27.75 -11.54
N PRO A 400 4.02 -29.01 -11.49
CA PRO A 400 2.81 -29.35 -10.73
C PRO A 400 3.07 -29.17 -9.22
N PRO A 401 1.98 -29.09 -8.40
CA PRO A 401 2.07 -28.75 -6.98
C PRO A 401 2.74 -29.83 -6.10
N ASP A 402 2.87 -31.05 -6.59
CA ASP A 402 3.52 -32.20 -5.96
C ASP A 402 4.96 -32.43 -6.40
N ALA A 403 5.54 -31.53 -7.21
CA ALA A 403 6.91 -31.62 -7.65
C ALA A 403 7.88 -31.64 -6.46
N ALA A 404 8.90 -32.50 -6.56
CA ALA A 404 9.93 -32.64 -5.54
C ALA A 404 11.29 -32.12 -6.06
N PHE A 405 12.12 -31.65 -5.13
CA PHE A 405 13.50 -31.26 -5.37
C PHE A 405 14.31 -31.42 -4.09
N ASP A 406 15.63 -31.63 -4.23
CA ASP A 406 16.53 -31.92 -3.10
C ASP A 406 17.24 -30.69 -2.54
N GLU A 407 17.27 -29.61 -3.31
CA GLU A 407 17.90 -28.35 -2.93
C GLU A 407 17.16 -27.69 -1.76
N PRO A 408 17.85 -26.82 -0.96
CA PRO A 408 17.21 -26.04 0.11
C PRO A 408 16.10 -25.13 -0.41
N TYR A 409 16.27 -24.62 -1.63
CA TYR A 409 15.33 -23.70 -2.29
C TYR A 409 14.88 -24.25 -3.63
N ALA A 410 13.66 -23.88 -4.04
CA ALA A 410 13.11 -24.22 -5.35
C ALA A 410 14.04 -23.76 -6.49
N PRO A 411 14.24 -24.59 -7.53
CA PRO A 411 14.99 -24.21 -8.71
C PRO A 411 14.50 -22.90 -9.33
N ILE A 412 15.42 -22.18 -9.98
CA ILE A 412 15.09 -20.95 -10.72
C ILE A 412 14.72 -21.23 -12.19
N GLY A 413 14.82 -22.48 -12.60
CA GLY A 413 14.25 -23.00 -13.85
C GLY A 413 15.12 -22.80 -15.08
N PHE A 414 14.44 -22.45 -16.17
CA PHE A 414 14.99 -22.39 -17.52
C PHE A 414 14.84 -20.99 -18.11
N PRO A 415 15.75 -20.58 -19.03
CA PRO A 415 15.57 -19.35 -19.77
C PRO A 415 14.32 -19.40 -20.65
N VAL A 416 13.61 -18.27 -20.79
CA VAL A 416 12.39 -18.17 -21.56
C VAL A 416 12.48 -17.13 -22.68
N GLY A 417 11.83 -17.40 -23.81
CA GLY A 417 11.88 -16.54 -24.99
C GLY A 417 13.25 -16.53 -25.65
N ALA A 418 13.67 -15.37 -26.12
CA ALA A 418 14.96 -15.17 -26.78
C ALA A 418 16.14 -15.06 -25.79
N ARG A 419 16.00 -15.59 -24.59
CA ARG A 419 17.03 -15.51 -23.54
C ARG A 419 17.89 -16.78 -23.49
N ALA A 420 19.14 -16.60 -23.08
CA ALA A 420 20.07 -17.67 -22.80
C ALA A 420 20.60 -17.54 -21.37
N ALA A 421 20.98 -18.67 -20.76
CA ALA A 421 21.56 -18.68 -19.42
C ALA A 421 22.88 -19.45 -19.46
N TYR A 422 23.95 -18.81 -19.05
CA TYR A 422 25.29 -19.38 -19.01
C TYR A 422 25.76 -19.50 -17.55
N VAL A 423 26.32 -20.64 -17.19
CA VAL A 423 26.92 -20.86 -15.88
C VAL A 423 28.43 -20.90 -16.11
N LEU A 424 29.10 -19.81 -15.70
CA LEU A 424 30.48 -19.59 -16.09
C LEU A 424 31.42 -19.58 -14.88
N GLY A 425 32.62 -20.07 -15.08
CA GLY A 425 33.74 -19.94 -14.16
C GLY A 425 34.41 -18.57 -14.24
N PRO A 426 35.46 -18.35 -13.42
CA PRO A 426 36.22 -17.09 -13.40
C PRO A 426 36.76 -16.65 -14.75
N ASP A 427 37.10 -17.58 -15.59
CA ASP A 427 37.66 -17.35 -16.93
C ASP A 427 36.58 -17.19 -18.01
N LEU A 428 35.31 -16.95 -17.66
CA LEU A 428 34.17 -16.89 -18.56
C LEU A 428 33.98 -18.15 -19.42
N GLU A 429 34.48 -19.30 -18.99
CA GLU A 429 34.26 -20.60 -19.63
C GLU A 429 33.10 -21.31 -18.93
N PRO A 430 32.28 -22.06 -19.67
CA PRO A 430 31.21 -22.86 -19.08
C PRO A 430 31.78 -23.89 -18.09
N VAL A 431 31.17 -23.97 -16.91
CA VAL A 431 31.50 -25.00 -15.91
C VAL A 431 30.81 -26.32 -16.25
N GLY A 432 31.30 -27.41 -15.69
CA GLY A 432 30.71 -28.74 -15.84
C GLY A 432 29.35 -28.87 -15.20
N ASP A 433 28.54 -29.86 -15.65
CA ASP A 433 27.23 -30.14 -15.06
C ASP A 433 27.41 -30.52 -13.56
N GLY A 434 26.57 -29.92 -12.74
CA GLY A 434 26.63 -30.07 -11.28
C GLY A 434 27.66 -29.18 -10.57
N GLU A 435 28.55 -28.52 -11.31
CA GLU A 435 29.47 -27.54 -10.74
C GLU A 435 28.79 -26.17 -10.52
N THR A 436 29.30 -25.43 -9.55
CA THR A 436 28.79 -24.07 -9.23
C THR A 436 29.61 -23.04 -9.99
N GLY A 437 28.91 -22.19 -10.77
CA GLY A 437 29.46 -21.02 -11.46
C GLY A 437 28.62 -19.77 -11.25
N GLU A 438 29.10 -18.65 -11.78
CA GLU A 438 28.32 -17.41 -11.82
C GLU A 438 27.33 -17.44 -13.00
N LEU A 439 26.09 -16.97 -12.74
CA LEU A 439 25.04 -16.90 -13.76
C LEU A 439 25.20 -15.66 -14.63
N TYR A 440 25.25 -15.87 -15.93
CA TYR A 440 25.13 -14.82 -16.94
C TYR A 440 23.87 -15.05 -17.78
N ILE A 441 23.17 -13.97 -18.12
CA ILE A 441 21.94 -14.04 -18.92
C ILE A 441 22.16 -13.26 -20.21
N GLY A 442 22.02 -13.93 -21.36
CA GLY A 442 22.07 -13.34 -22.70
C GLY A 442 20.68 -13.12 -23.28
N GLY A 443 20.57 -12.25 -24.29
CA GLY A 443 19.36 -11.97 -25.02
C GLY A 443 18.27 -11.23 -24.19
N GLY A 444 17.48 -10.35 -24.81
CA GLY A 444 16.35 -9.69 -24.17
C GLY A 444 16.69 -8.91 -22.90
N LEU A 445 17.76 -8.12 -22.92
CA LEU A 445 18.27 -7.33 -21.79
C LEU A 445 17.76 -5.89 -21.81
N ALA A 446 17.80 -5.21 -20.65
CA ALA A 446 17.66 -3.77 -20.56
C ALA A 446 18.75 -3.06 -21.40
N ARG A 447 18.49 -1.79 -21.79
CA ARG A 447 19.50 -0.99 -22.48
C ARG A 447 20.77 -0.82 -21.66
N GLY A 448 20.62 -0.61 -20.35
CA GLY A 448 21.67 -0.42 -19.36
C GLY A 448 21.23 0.44 -18.21
N TYR A 449 22.19 1.00 -17.48
CA TYR A 449 21.93 1.93 -16.38
C TYR A 449 21.91 3.36 -16.90
N TRP A 450 20.87 4.09 -16.49
CA TRP A 450 20.66 5.48 -16.90
C TRP A 450 21.82 6.37 -16.46
N ARG A 451 22.45 7.09 -17.43
CA ARG A 451 23.60 7.98 -17.20
C ARG A 451 24.79 7.34 -16.46
N GLN A 452 24.92 6.02 -16.51
CA GLN A 452 26.02 5.30 -15.87
C GLN A 452 26.71 4.36 -16.88
N PRO A 453 27.41 4.91 -17.90
CA PRO A 453 28.02 4.10 -18.95
C PRO A 453 29.10 3.15 -18.42
N ALA A 454 29.90 3.57 -17.44
CA ALA A 454 30.94 2.73 -16.84
C ALA A 454 30.36 1.51 -16.13
N LEU A 455 29.32 1.69 -15.30
CA LEU A 455 28.63 0.60 -14.63
C LEU A 455 27.90 -0.31 -15.64
N THR A 456 27.34 0.26 -16.70
CA THR A 456 26.74 -0.52 -17.78
C THR A 456 27.77 -1.40 -18.46
N ALA A 457 28.92 -0.86 -18.81
CA ALA A 457 30.01 -1.59 -19.46
C ALA A 457 30.59 -2.72 -18.59
N GLU A 458 30.60 -2.53 -17.27
CA GLU A 458 31.05 -3.54 -16.29
C GLU A 458 30.09 -4.71 -16.13
N ARG A 459 28.78 -4.47 -16.28
CA ARG A 459 27.76 -5.49 -16.01
C ARG A 459 27.14 -6.12 -17.24
N PHE A 460 27.09 -5.39 -18.37
CA PHE A 460 26.56 -5.86 -19.65
C PHE A 460 27.72 -6.13 -20.59
N LEU A 461 28.17 -7.39 -20.57
CA LEU A 461 29.37 -7.83 -21.28
C LEU A 461 29.04 -8.32 -22.70
N PRO A 462 30.03 -8.37 -23.60
CA PRO A 462 29.89 -9.08 -24.85
C PRO A 462 29.52 -10.55 -24.63
N ASP A 463 28.58 -11.07 -25.42
CA ASP A 463 28.18 -12.48 -25.39
C ASP A 463 29.00 -13.29 -26.39
N PRO A 464 29.97 -14.11 -25.93
CA PRO A 464 30.82 -14.90 -26.83
C PRO A 464 30.13 -16.15 -27.39
N PHE A 465 28.94 -16.50 -26.88
CA PHE A 465 28.20 -17.71 -27.20
C PHE A 465 27.13 -17.45 -28.28
N THR A 466 26.84 -16.19 -28.59
CA THR A 466 25.84 -15.81 -29.59
C THR A 466 26.50 -15.31 -30.85
N ALA A 467 26.22 -16.00 -31.98
CA ALA A 467 26.67 -15.53 -33.29
C ALA A 467 26.05 -14.16 -33.62
N GLY A 468 26.89 -13.13 -33.87
CA GLY A 468 26.43 -11.82 -34.30
C GLY A 468 26.54 -10.67 -33.28
N GLY A 469 27.13 -10.92 -32.10
CA GLY A 469 27.55 -9.86 -31.19
C GLY A 469 26.48 -9.41 -30.15
N GLY A 470 25.86 -10.37 -29.51
CA GLY A 470 24.93 -10.13 -28.41
C GLY A 470 25.61 -9.60 -27.14
N ARG A 471 24.78 -9.24 -26.15
CA ARG A 471 25.23 -8.90 -24.79
C ARG A 471 24.75 -9.95 -23.80
N MET A 472 25.52 -10.16 -22.74
CA MET A 472 25.12 -10.93 -21.57
C MET A 472 25.26 -10.08 -20.31
N TYR A 473 24.32 -10.22 -19.38
CA TYR A 473 24.33 -9.54 -18.09
C TYR A 473 24.96 -10.42 -17.03
N ARG A 474 25.93 -9.88 -16.30
CA ARG A 474 26.59 -10.50 -15.15
C ARG A 474 25.72 -10.32 -13.91
N THR A 475 25.05 -11.40 -13.46
CA THR A 475 24.04 -11.31 -12.39
C THR A 475 24.61 -11.15 -10.99
N GLY A 476 25.81 -11.69 -10.74
CA GLY A 476 26.39 -11.85 -9.41
C GLY A 476 25.78 -13.03 -8.62
N ASP A 477 24.81 -13.75 -9.20
CA ASP A 477 24.23 -14.94 -8.58
C ASP A 477 25.04 -16.19 -8.93
N ARG A 478 25.30 -17.04 -7.94
CA ARG A 478 25.94 -18.35 -8.13
C ARG A 478 24.85 -19.41 -8.31
N VAL A 479 24.99 -20.23 -9.32
CA VAL A 479 24.02 -21.27 -9.65
C VAL A 479 24.71 -22.56 -10.00
N ARG A 480 23.94 -23.64 -10.01
CA ARG A 480 24.36 -24.98 -10.46
C ARG A 480 23.33 -25.52 -11.44
N ARG A 481 23.79 -26.14 -12.54
CA ARG A 481 22.92 -26.86 -13.47
C ARG A 481 22.53 -28.20 -12.87
N ARG A 482 21.23 -28.48 -12.84
CA ARG A 482 20.68 -29.76 -12.37
C ARG A 482 20.68 -30.81 -13.49
N PRO A 483 20.52 -32.11 -13.16
CA PRO A 483 20.45 -33.17 -14.18
C PRO A 483 19.30 -33.02 -15.17
N ASP A 484 18.20 -32.35 -14.79
CA ASP A 484 17.08 -32.01 -15.67
C ASP A 484 17.34 -30.77 -16.55
N GLY A 485 18.52 -30.16 -16.43
CA GLY A 485 18.94 -28.96 -17.15
C GLY A 485 18.47 -27.65 -16.51
N SER A 486 17.56 -27.69 -15.50
CA SER A 486 17.15 -26.49 -14.77
C SER A 486 18.31 -25.97 -13.91
N LEU A 487 18.24 -24.69 -13.53
CA LEU A 487 19.21 -24.04 -12.68
C LEU A 487 18.75 -23.99 -11.22
N ALA A 488 19.63 -24.33 -10.30
CA ALA A 488 19.43 -24.20 -8.86
C ALA A 488 20.30 -23.06 -8.32
N PHE A 489 19.71 -22.20 -7.49
CA PHE A 489 20.40 -21.09 -6.85
C PHE A 489 21.33 -21.60 -5.74
N ALA A 490 22.60 -21.15 -5.75
CA ALA A 490 23.64 -21.55 -4.82
C ALA A 490 24.23 -20.42 -3.98
N GLY A 491 23.63 -19.22 -4.03
CA GLY A 491 24.08 -18.04 -3.28
C GLY A 491 24.47 -16.87 -4.18
N ARG A 492 25.12 -15.86 -3.59
CA ARG A 492 25.64 -14.70 -4.31
C ARG A 492 27.16 -14.63 -4.22
N ALA A 493 27.75 -14.01 -5.24
CA ALA A 493 29.18 -13.67 -5.25
C ALA A 493 29.50 -12.35 -4.53
N ASP A 494 28.47 -11.54 -4.22
CA ASP A 494 28.55 -10.23 -3.56
C ASP A 494 27.68 -10.17 -2.29
N ASP A 495 27.72 -9.03 -1.58
CA ASP A 495 26.97 -8.80 -0.35
C ASP A 495 25.51 -8.33 -0.57
N GLN A 496 24.99 -8.36 -1.80
CA GLN A 496 23.61 -8.01 -2.11
C GLN A 496 22.64 -9.03 -1.52
N VAL A 497 21.53 -8.54 -0.97
CA VAL A 497 20.52 -9.40 -0.35
C VAL A 497 19.13 -9.13 -0.93
N LYS A 498 18.23 -10.10 -0.79
CA LYS A 498 16.82 -9.96 -1.09
C LYS A 498 16.02 -10.08 0.21
N ILE A 499 15.21 -9.08 0.52
CA ILE A 499 14.35 -9.00 1.71
C ILE A 499 12.93 -8.67 1.25
N ARG A 500 11.98 -9.58 1.45
CA ARG A 500 10.57 -9.42 1.05
C ARG A 500 10.40 -9.07 -0.44
N GLY A 501 11.20 -9.70 -1.28
CA GLY A 501 11.23 -9.44 -2.72
C GLY A 501 12.02 -8.19 -3.14
N HIS A 502 12.44 -7.35 -2.19
CA HIS A 502 13.26 -6.17 -2.48
C HIS A 502 14.72 -6.54 -2.60
N ARG A 503 15.35 -6.12 -3.70
CA ARG A 503 16.78 -6.22 -3.92
C ARG A 503 17.49 -5.09 -3.17
N ILE A 504 18.32 -5.41 -2.19
CA ILE A 504 18.95 -4.45 -1.29
C ILE A 504 20.47 -4.61 -1.38
N GLU A 505 21.13 -3.51 -1.70
CA GLU A 505 22.57 -3.37 -1.55
C GLU A 505 22.85 -2.98 -0.10
N ILE A 506 23.51 -3.85 0.65
CA ILE A 506 23.86 -3.58 2.06
C ILE A 506 24.67 -2.29 2.18
N GLY A 507 25.59 -2.04 1.23
CA GLY A 507 26.41 -0.84 1.21
C GLY A 507 25.61 0.48 1.16
N GLU A 508 24.42 0.51 0.52
CA GLU A 508 23.53 1.68 0.50
C GLU A 508 22.99 1.97 1.91
N VAL A 509 22.58 0.94 2.65
CA VAL A 509 22.06 1.06 4.00
C VAL A 509 23.17 1.49 4.97
N GLU A 510 24.37 0.91 4.85
CA GLU A 510 25.53 1.27 5.65
C GLU A 510 26.00 2.71 5.39
N ALA A 511 26.01 3.15 4.13
CA ALA A 511 26.34 4.53 3.76
C ALA A 511 25.33 5.53 4.36
N ALA A 512 24.03 5.20 4.29
CA ALA A 512 22.98 6.01 4.91
C ALA A 512 23.13 6.08 6.44
N LEU A 513 23.47 4.96 7.11
CA LEU A 513 23.76 4.94 8.57
C LEU A 513 24.94 5.82 8.91
N ARG A 514 26.07 5.68 8.20
CA ARG A 514 27.30 6.49 8.43
C ARG A 514 27.05 7.98 8.20
N GLY A 515 26.10 8.35 7.35
CA GLY A 515 25.68 9.74 7.12
C GLY A 515 24.88 10.36 8.26
N LEU A 516 24.39 9.56 9.23
CA LEU A 516 23.60 10.09 10.35
C LEU A 516 24.49 10.71 11.44
N PRO A 517 24.02 11.81 12.09
CA PRO A 517 24.76 12.43 13.18
C PRO A 517 25.03 11.47 14.33
N GLY A 518 26.30 11.40 14.75
CA GLY A 518 26.73 10.60 15.89
C GLY A 518 27.11 9.15 15.57
N VAL A 519 27.15 8.76 14.30
CA VAL A 519 27.63 7.46 13.82
C VAL A 519 29.08 7.62 13.31
N SER A 520 29.98 6.74 13.75
CA SER A 520 31.35 6.62 13.25
C SER A 520 31.47 5.51 12.23
N GLU A 521 31.01 4.32 12.60
CA GLU A 521 31.03 3.14 11.74
C GLU A 521 29.67 2.42 11.77
N ALA A 522 29.35 1.75 10.68
CA ALA A 522 28.13 0.96 10.60
C ALA A 522 28.34 -0.26 9.71
N VAL A 523 27.78 -1.38 10.15
CA VAL A 523 27.73 -2.65 9.43
C VAL A 523 26.28 -3.15 9.45
N VAL A 524 25.83 -3.68 8.33
CA VAL A 524 24.48 -4.25 8.19
C VAL A 524 24.57 -5.69 7.69
N LEU A 525 23.83 -6.58 8.33
CA LEU A 525 23.77 -7.98 7.96
C LEU A 525 22.33 -8.42 7.69
N ARG A 526 22.17 -9.32 6.72
CA ARG A 526 20.94 -10.11 6.59
C ARG A 526 20.94 -11.20 7.68
N ARG A 527 19.84 -11.28 8.40
CA ARG A 527 19.56 -12.31 9.40
C ARG A 527 18.28 -13.05 9.02
N GLU A 528 18.19 -14.32 9.43
CA GLU A 528 16.98 -15.11 9.28
C GLU A 528 16.16 -15.06 10.57
N GLY A 529 14.86 -14.85 10.39
CA GLY A 529 13.89 -14.94 11.48
C GLY A 529 12.70 -15.81 11.06
N PRO A 530 11.79 -16.18 11.96
CA PRO A 530 10.60 -16.97 11.61
C PRO A 530 9.61 -16.23 10.72
N ALA A 531 9.65 -14.90 10.68
CA ALA A 531 8.90 -14.09 9.72
C ALA A 531 9.57 -13.99 8.35
N GLY A 532 10.77 -14.56 8.18
CA GLY A 532 11.62 -14.44 7.01
C GLY A 532 12.90 -13.65 7.27
N ALA A 533 13.65 -13.34 6.20
CA ALA A 533 14.87 -12.56 6.28
C ALA A 533 14.61 -11.09 6.65
N TYR A 534 15.53 -10.51 7.45
CA TYR A 534 15.51 -9.10 7.85
C TYR A 534 16.92 -8.51 7.91
N LEU A 535 17.03 -7.17 7.93
CA LEU A 535 18.29 -6.47 8.12
C LEU A 535 18.52 -6.18 9.61
N ALA A 536 19.73 -6.50 10.09
CA ALA A 536 20.23 -6.12 11.40
C ALA A 536 21.43 -5.19 11.24
N GLY A 537 21.38 -4.00 11.85
CA GLY A 537 22.43 -3.01 11.81
C GLY A 537 23.24 -2.98 13.11
N TYR A 538 24.55 -2.77 12.99
CA TYR A 538 25.51 -2.62 14.08
C TYR A 538 26.21 -1.28 13.91
N VAL A 539 26.19 -0.45 14.93
CA VAL A 539 26.64 0.94 14.86
C VAL A 539 27.66 1.23 15.93
N VAL A 540 28.79 1.80 15.53
CA VAL A 540 29.78 2.37 16.45
C VAL A 540 29.50 3.87 16.56
N PRO A 541 29.20 4.39 17.76
CA PRO A 541 29.00 5.81 17.95
C PRO A 541 30.28 6.63 17.71
N ALA A 542 30.11 7.86 17.23
CA ALA A 542 31.22 8.82 17.18
C ALA A 542 31.72 9.17 18.62
N PRO A 543 33.01 9.50 18.82
CA PRO A 543 33.55 9.80 20.13
C PRO A 543 32.72 10.85 20.88
N GLY A 544 32.38 10.54 22.14
CA GLY A 544 31.54 11.41 22.99
C GLY A 544 30.06 11.49 22.63
N ARG A 545 29.58 10.68 21.66
CA ARG A 545 28.19 10.60 21.29
C ARG A 545 27.56 9.27 21.71
N ARG A 546 26.26 9.27 22.02
CA ARG A 546 25.46 8.06 22.27
C ARG A 546 24.10 8.24 21.56
N PRO A 547 24.05 7.99 20.24
CA PRO A 547 22.81 8.08 19.50
C PRO A 547 21.83 7.03 20.01
N GLU A 548 20.55 7.36 20.00
CA GLU A 548 19.47 6.41 20.31
C GLU A 548 19.11 5.63 19.05
N ALA A 549 19.00 4.29 19.13
CA ALA A 549 18.67 3.41 18.02
C ALA A 549 17.34 3.81 17.31
N GLY A 550 16.32 4.21 18.08
CA GLY A 550 15.06 4.71 17.55
C GLY A 550 15.21 5.97 16.69
N ARG A 551 16.06 6.90 17.12
CA ARG A 551 16.36 8.12 16.34
C ARG A 551 17.15 7.83 15.07
N LEU A 552 18.08 6.88 15.12
CA LEU A 552 18.82 6.44 13.93
C LEU A 552 17.86 5.79 12.91
N ARG A 553 16.95 4.91 13.36
CA ARG A 553 15.93 4.30 12.48
C ARG A 553 15.02 5.37 11.88
N ALA A 554 14.52 6.30 12.67
CA ALA A 554 13.73 7.43 12.17
C ALA A 554 14.52 8.31 11.17
N GLY A 555 15.83 8.43 11.37
CA GLY A 555 16.73 9.11 10.43
C GLY A 555 16.81 8.39 9.09
N LEU A 556 17.01 7.06 9.10
CA LEU A 556 17.03 6.22 7.90
C LEU A 556 15.70 6.26 7.15
N ALA A 557 14.57 6.19 7.85
CA ALA A 557 13.24 6.21 7.25
C ALA A 557 12.92 7.51 6.48
N ARG A 558 13.70 8.57 6.67
CA ARG A 558 13.58 9.82 5.88
C ARG A 558 14.23 9.72 4.50
N THR A 559 15.12 8.75 4.28
CA THR A 559 15.92 8.63 3.06
C THR A 559 15.79 7.27 2.38
N LEU A 560 15.53 6.21 3.15
CA LEU A 560 15.43 4.84 2.65
C LEU A 560 13.97 4.35 2.69
N PRO A 561 13.55 3.54 1.70
CA PRO A 561 12.29 2.78 1.76
C PRO A 561 12.24 1.85 2.98
N GLU A 562 11.04 1.57 3.48
CA GLU A 562 10.83 0.73 4.67
C GLU A 562 11.60 -0.61 4.65
N PRO A 563 11.62 -1.39 3.56
CA PRO A 563 12.34 -2.67 3.54
C PRO A 563 13.87 -2.56 3.67
N MET A 564 14.44 -1.36 3.43
CA MET A 564 15.87 -1.08 3.58
C MET A 564 16.24 -0.57 4.98
N VAL A 565 15.26 -0.23 5.81
CA VAL A 565 15.50 0.20 7.19
C VAL A 565 15.74 -1.03 8.06
N PRO A 566 16.92 -1.16 8.73
CA PRO A 566 17.19 -2.30 9.58
C PRO A 566 16.12 -2.47 10.67
N ALA A 567 15.62 -3.70 10.82
CA ALA A 567 14.65 -4.06 11.85
C ALA A 567 15.23 -3.85 13.27
N SER A 568 16.54 -4.10 13.46
CA SER A 568 17.23 -3.86 14.71
C SER A 568 18.49 -3.04 14.49
N LEU A 569 18.86 -2.18 15.46
CA LEU A 569 20.12 -1.46 15.52
C LEU A 569 20.77 -1.69 16.87
N THR A 570 21.96 -2.33 16.85
CA THR A 570 22.76 -2.62 18.05
C THR A 570 23.93 -1.66 18.11
N LEU A 571 24.09 -0.95 19.24
CA LEU A 571 25.22 -0.06 19.47
C LEU A 571 26.38 -0.88 20.03
N LEU A 572 27.56 -0.71 19.44
CA LEU A 572 28.81 -1.38 19.85
C LEU A 572 29.88 -0.33 20.17
N ASP A 573 30.75 -0.62 21.11
CA ASP A 573 31.91 0.23 21.40
C ASP A 573 32.94 0.18 20.26
N ARG A 574 33.04 -0.96 19.57
CA ARG A 574 33.87 -1.20 18.38
C ARG A 574 33.33 -2.37 17.55
N LEU A 575 33.62 -2.39 16.28
CA LEU A 575 33.36 -3.57 15.43
C LEU A 575 34.37 -4.69 15.75
N PRO A 576 33.92 -5.96 15.89
CA PRO A 576 34.84 -7.07 16.08
C PRO A 576 35.64 -7.33 14.79
N VAL A 577 36.91 -7.57 14.94
CA VAL A 577 37.82 -7.86 13.82
C VAL A 577 38.54 -9.19 14.04
N THR A 578 38.80 -9.89 12.94
CA THR A 578 39.62 -11.11 12.89
C THR A 578 41.10 -10.78 13.19
N ALA A 579 41.93 -11.79 13.42
CA ALA A 579 43.37 -11.63 13.61
C ALA A 579 44.09 -10.88 12.47
N ASN A 580 43.50 -10.88 11.28
CA ASN A 580 43.99 -10.19 10.08
C ASN A 580 43.39 -8.77 9.90
N GLY A 581 42.68 -8.23 10.90
CA GLY A 581 42.08 -6.88 10.87
C GLY A 581 40.85 -6.76 10.02
N LYS A 582 40.27 -7.84 9.47
CA LYS A 582 38.99 -7.83 8.74
C LYS A 582 37.84 -7.96 9.72
N LEU A 583 36.66 -7.41 9.35
CA LEU A 583 35.43 -7.56 10.12
C LEU A 583 35.10 -9.03 10.40
N ASP A 584 34.94 -9.36 11.68
CA ASP A 584 34.45 -10.68 12.09
C ASP A 584 32.92 -10.67 12.21
N ARG A 585 32.24 -11.05 11.12
CA ARG A 585 30.79 -11.11 11.07
C ARG A 585 30.18 -12.12 12.06
N ASN A 586 30.92 -13.17 12.44
CA ASN A 586 30.46 -14.22 13.36
C ASN A 586 30.52 -13.77 14.82
N ALA A 587 31.42 -12.85 15.14
CA ALA A 587 31.58 -12.30 16.47
C ALA A 587 30.60 -11.14 16.77
N LEU A 588 29.80 -10.70 15.78
CA LEU A 588 28.75 -9.71 16.00
C LEU A 588 27.63 -10.30 16.85
N PRO A 589 27.15 -9.59 17.90
CA PRO A 589 26.15 -10.11 18.81
C PRO A 589 24.82 -10.37 18.11
N ASP A 590 24.07 -11.34 18.64
CA ASP A 590 22.68 -11.56 18.19
C ASP A 590 21.84 -10.32 18.55
N PRO A 591 21.10 -9.72 17.62
CA PRO A 591 20.21 -8.58 17.88
C PRO A 591 19.20 -8.80 19.02
N ALA A 592 18.79 -10.05 19.26
CA ALA A 592 17.89 -10.44 20.34
C ALA A 592 18.53 -10.32 21.75
N ALA A 593 19.84 -10.12 21.88
CA ALA A 593 20.51 -10.06 23.17
C ALA A 593 20.31 -8.73 23.93
N ASP A 594 19.97 -7.65 23.22
CA ASP A 594 19.77 -6.31 23.83
C ASP A 594 18.33 -6.11 24.39
N ASP A 595 17.45 -7.09 24.25
CA ASP A 595 16.02 -7.04 24.61
C ASP A 595 15.75 -7.32 26.12
N ARG A 596 16.79 -7.33 26.95
CA ARG A 596 16.67 -7.63 28.39
C ARG A 596 16.32 -6.41 29.25
N ARG A 597 16.28 -5.21 28.68
CA ARG A 597 15.98 -3.96 29.39
C ARG A 597 14.54 -3.54 29.20
N GLY A 598 13.66 -3.93 30.12
CA GLY A 598 12.25 -3.55 30.11
C GLY A 598 11.46 -4.34 31.17
N ARG A 599 10.18 -4.03 31.33
CA ARG A 599 9.28 -4.71 32.27
C ARG A 599 8.90 -6.09 31.74
N PRO A 600 9.09 -7.19 32.51
CA PRO A 600 8.66 -8.52 32.08
C PRO A 600 7.12 -8.63 32.10
N PRO A 601 6.53 -9.61 31.35
CA PRO A 601 5.09 -9.86 31.36
C PRO A 601 4.56 -10.22 32.75
N GLY A 602 3.65 -9.41 33.30
CA GLY A 602 3.05 -9.58 34.63
C GLY A 602 1.69 -10.27 34.59
N THR A 603 0.83 -9.97 33.58
CA THR A 603 -0.53 -10.53 33.48
C THR A 603 -0.56 -11.79 32.59
N ALA A 604 -1.67 -12.54 32.65
CA ALA A 604 -1.88 -13.70 31.76
C ALA A 604 -1.97 -13.25 30.28
N THR A 605 -2.65 -12.12 30.04
CA THR A 605 -2.80 -11.53 28.72
C THR A 605 -1.46 -11.04 28.19
N GLU A 606 -0.64 -10.36 28.99
CA GLU A 606 0.71 -9.95 28.60
C GLU A 606 1.59 -11.16 28.25
N ARG A 607 1.55 -12.24 29.04
CA ARG A 607 2.29 -13.47 28.71
C ARG A 607 1.84 -14.09 27.38
N ARG A 608 0.52 -14.11 27.14
CA ARG A 608 -0.05 -14.63 25.88
C ARG A 608 0.33 -13.77 24.68
N LEU A 609 0.25 -12.45 24.81
CA LEU A 609 0.68 -11.51 23.79
C LEU A 609 2.19 -11.60 23.52
N ALA A 610 3.02 -11.69 24.57
CA ALA A 610 4.46 -11.86 24.42
C ALA A 610 4.80 -13.18 23.68
N GLY A 611 4.04 -14.25 23.91
CA GLY A 611 4.13 -15.50 23.16
C GLY A 611 3.82 -15.30 21.67
N ILE A 612 2.71 -14.64 21.36
CA ILE A 612 2.30 -14.37 19.96
C ILE A 612 3.31 -13.44 19.26
N TRP A 613 3.78 -12.37 19.94
CA TRP A 613 4.80 -11.51 19.40
C TRP A 613 6.10 -12.28 19.15
N SER A 614 6.49 -13.18 20.07
CA SER A 614 7.67 -14.05 19.91
C SER A 614 7.55 -14.94 18.68
N GLU A 615 6.37 -15.54 18.44
CA GLU A 615 6.10 -16.35 17.26
C GLU A 615 6.15 -15.55 15.96
N VAL A 616 5.61 -14.31 15.99
CA VAL A 616 5.54 -13.44 14.82
C VAL A 616 6.89 -12.81 14.50
N LEU A 617 7.59 -12.32 15.54
CA LEU A 617 8.90 -11.68 15.41
C LEU A 617 10.05 -12.67 15.30
N GLY A 618 9.85 -13.88 15.86
CA GLY A 618 10.80 -14.95 15.71
C GLY A 618 11.91 -15.03 16.71
N PHE A 619 11.79 -14.31 17.76
CA PHE A 619 12.69 -14.38 18.92
C PHE A 619 11.86 -14.19 20.20
N PRO A 620 12.35 -14.68 21.36
CA PRO A 620 11.61 -14.55 22.61
C PRO A 620 11.45 -13.08 23.03
N VAL A 621 10.23 -12.55 22.95
CA VAL A 621 9.88 -11.23 23.48
C VAL A 621 9.64 -11.35 24.98
N ARG A 622 10.53 -10.75 25.77
CA ARG A 622 10.55 -10.88 27.25
C ARG A 622 10.14 -9.61 27.98
N VAL A 623 9.84 -8.54 27.25
CA VAL A 623 9.47 -7.24 27.79
C VAL A 623 8.17 -6.75 27.16
N VAL A 624 7.36 -6.00 27.93
CA VAL A 624 6.02 -5.59 27.50
C VAL A 624 5.88 -4.10 27.21
N ASP A 625 6.90 -3.33 27.49
CA ASP A 625 6.99 -1.87 27.35
C ASP A 625 7.70 -1.41 26.07
N ARG A 626 8.05 -2.34 25.20
CA ARG A 626 8.62 -2.05 23.89
C ARG A 626 7.55 -2.05 22.81
N ARG A 627 7.70 -1.16 21.84
CA ARG A 627 6.80 -1.03 20.71
C ARG A 627 7.08 -2.09 19.64
N PHE A 628 6.04 -2.51 18.89
CA PHE A 628 6.15 -3.60 17.94
C PHE A 628 7.21 -3.37 16.87
N PHE A 629 7.20 -2.18 16.25
CA PHE A 629 8.17 -1.85 15.22
C PHE A 629 9.57 -1.59 15.78
N ALA A 630 9.67 -1.16 17.06
CA ALA A 630 10.95 -1.02 17.73
C ALA A 630 11.63 -2.37 18.03
N LEU A 631 10.85 -3.44 18.17
CA LEU A 631 11.32 -4.82 18.30
C LEU A 631 11.63 -5.49 16.95
N GLY A 632 11.57 -4.77 15.84
CA GLY A 632 11.85 -5.30 14.52
C GLY A 632 10.62 -5.84 13.77
N GLY A 633 9.43 -5.54 14.28
CA GLY A 633 8.19 -5.72 13.52
C GLY A 633 8.17 -4.86 12.25
N ASP A 634 7.44 -5.30 11.27
CA ASP A 634 7.24 -4.68 9.96
C ASP A 634 5.79 -4.82 9.51
N SER A 635 5.42 -4.21 8.39
CA SER A 635 4.05 -4.25 7.85
C SER A 635 3.54 -5.68 7.63
N LEU A 636 4.41 -6.61 7.21
CA LEU A 636 4.02 -8.00 6.95
C LEU A 636 3.85 -8.80 8.25
N SER A 637 4.75 -8.63 9.20
CA SER A 637 4.64 -9.21 10.54
C SER A 637 3.48 -8.59 11.33
N ALA A 638 3.17 -7.30 11.12
CA ALA A 638 1.98 -6.65 11.67
C ALA A 638 0.69 -7.29 11.16
N LEU A 639 0.58 -7.59 9.86
CA LEU A 639 -0.56 -8.33 9.30
C LEU A 639 -0.70 -9.74 9.93
N ARG A 640 0.42 -10.44 10.12
CA ARG A 640 0.43 -11.74 10.82
C ARG A 640 -0.01 -11.60 12.27
N LEU A 641 0.46 -10.56 12.95
CA LEU A 641 0.10 -10.28 14.34
C LEU A 641 -1.40 -9.99 14.47
N VAL A 642 -1.97 -9.14 13.63
CA VAL A 642 -3.43 -8.87 13.60
C VAL A 642 -4.21 -10.16 13.39
N ALA A 643 -3.82 -10.98 12.42
CA ALA A 643 -4.49 -12.26 12.17
C ALA A 643 -4.46 -13.19 13.40
N ARG A 644 -3.35 -13.22 14.16
CA ARG A 644 -3.21 -13.99 15.39
C ARG A 644 -4.00 -13.40 16.56
N LEU A 645 -3.99 -12.07 16.71
CA LEU A 645 -4.72 -11.36 17.76
C LEU A 645 -6.25 -11.55 17.59
N ARG A 646 -6.76 -11.51 16.36
CA ARG A 646 -8.19 -11.80 16.07
C ARG A 646 -8.62 -13.21 16.49
N LEU A 647 -7.72 -14.20 16.47
CA LEU A 647 -8.02 -15.56 16.93
C LEU A 647 -8.18 -15.67 18.45
N ILE A 648 -7.47 -14.82 19.21
CA ILE A 648 -7.49 -14.87 20.70
C ILE A 648 -8.41 -13.83 21.32
N ALA A 649 -8.68 -12.75 20.61
CA ALA A 649 -9.58 -11.67 20.99
C ALA A 649 -10.49 -11.31 19.79
N PRO A 650 -11.40 -12.21 19.37
CA PRO A 650 -12.25 -12.01 18.20
C PRO A 650 -13.19 -10.81 18.35
N ARG A 651 -13.41 -10.34 19.60
CA ARG A 651 -14.19 -9.15 19.94
C ARG A 651 -13.33 -7.96 20.37
N GLY A 652 -12.01 -8.08 20.36
CA GLY A 652 -11.07 -7.09 20.92
C GLY A 652 -10.71 -5.91 20.01
N GLY A 653 -11.32 -5.77 18.83
CA GLY A 653 -11.19 -4.58 17.98
C GLY A 653 -9.76 -4.23 17.48
N ILE A 654 -8.79 -5.17 17.55
CA ILE A 654 -7.40 -4.89 17.15
C ILE A 654 -7.27 -5.08 15.63
N GLY A 655 -7.29 -3.96 14.90
CA GLY A 655 -7.10 -3.90 13.46
C GLY A 655 -5.67 -3.54 13.04
N VAL A 656 -5.41 -3.55 11.72
CA VAL A 656 -4.12 -3.14 11.14
C VAL A 656 -3.80 -1.68 11.50
N ALA A 657 -4.79 -0.80 11.42
CA ALA A 657 -4.65 0.62 11.78
C ALA A 657 -4.21 0.83 13.24
N GLU A 658 -4.67 -0.03 14.15
CA GLU A 658 -4.28 -0.03 15.56
C GLU A 658 -2.80 -0.40 15.73
N LEU A 659 -2.37 -1.44 15.06
CA LEU A 659 -0.98 -1.88 15.10
C LEU A 659 -0.03 -0.89 14.44
N LEU A 660 -0.48 -0.17 13.40
CA LEU A 660 0.30 0.90 12.77
C LEU A 660 0.51 2.13 13.67
N ARG A 661 -0.28 2.27 14.76
CA ARG A 661 0.02 3.24 15.83
C ARG A 661 1.18 2.83 16.73
N ASP A 662 1.77 1.67 16.46
CA ASP A 662 2.92 1.10 17.15
C ASP A 662 2.71 0.90 18.67
N PRO A 663 1.66 0.17 19.12
CA PRO A 663 1.39 -0.05 20.53
C PRO A 663 2.42 -1.00 21.17
N THR A 664 2.55 -0.91 22.49
CA THR A 664 3.29 -1.88 23.30
C THR A 664 2.41 -3.08 23.66
N ILE A 665 3.02 -4.19 24.10
CA ILE A 665 2.28 -5.35 24.64
C ILE A 665 1.44 -4.94 25.85
N ALA A 666 1.97 -4.07 26.74
CA ALA A 666 1.26 -3.58 27.91
C ALA A 666 0.00 -2.79 27.54
N GLU A 667 0.09 -1.90 26.52
CA GLU A 667 -1.06 -1.14 26.01
C GLU A 667 -2.12 -2.07 25.41
N LEU A 668 -1.71 -3.04 24.59
CA LEU A 668 -2.62 -4.03 24.02
C LEU A 668 -3.25 -4.94 25.09
N ALA A 669 -2.47 -5.40 26.08
CA ALA A 669 -2.98 -6.23 27.15
C ALA A 669 -4.01 -5.49 28.00
N THR A 670 -3.72 -4.24 28.36
CA THR A 670 -4.66 -3.38 29.11
C THR A 670 -5.99 -3.24 28.36
N ARG A 671 -5.96 -3.07 27.06
CA ARG A 671 -7.16 -2.96 26.21
C ARG A 671 -7.91 -4.29 26.14
N ILE A 672 -7.20 -5.40 25.96
CA ILE A 672 -7.83 -6.73 25.92
C ILE A 672 -8.43 -7.10 27.27
N ASP A 673 -7.74 -6.78 28.37
CA ASP A 673 -8.20 -7.08 29.73
C ASP A 673 -9.35 -6.14 30.16
N ALA A 674 -9.32 -4.86 29.73
CA ALA A 674 -10.45 -3.93 29.90
C ALA A 674 -11.64 -4.28 29.01
N GLY A 675 -11.40 -4.94 27.89
CA GLY A 675 -12.38 -5.29 26.86
C GLY A 675 -13.14 -6.58 27.11
N ALA A 676 -13.21 -7.01 28.35
CA ALA A 676 -14.18 -8.03 28.72
C ALA A 676 -15.62 -7.53 28.62
N ASP A 677 -15.85 -6.22 28.53
CA ASP A 677 -17.16 -5.62 28.26
C ASP A 677 -17.17 -5.02 26.84
N PRO A 678 -17.91 -5.63 25.86
CA PRO A 678 -18.03 -5.07 24.51
C PRO A 678 -18.64 -3.66 24.49
N ALA A 679 -19.32 -3.25 25.57
CA ALA A 679 -19.90 -1.92 25.72
C ALA A 679 -18.86 -0.84 26.08
N ALA A 680 -17.70 -1.18 26.63
CA ALA A 680 -16.70 -0.22 27.10
C ALA A 680 -15.51 -0.01 26.15
N ALA A 681 -15.23 -0.94 25.25
CA ALA A 681 -14.06 -0.89 24.35
C ALA A 681 -14.48 -0.60 22.92
N GLY A 682 -14.71 0.68 22.62
CA GLY A 682 -14.52 1.24 21.30
C GLY A 682 -15.26 0.60 20.14
N LEU A 683 -16.60 0.43 20.24
CA LEU A 683 -17.48 0.08 19.11
C LEU A 683 -17.44 1.13 17.98
N ALA A 684 -16.84 2.29 18.21
CA ALA A 684 -16.52 3.29 17.20
C ALA A 684 -15.33 4.12 17.69
N PRO A 685 -14.19 4.11 17.00
CA PRO A 685 -13.08 4.94 17.37
C PRO A 685 -13.42 6.42 17.22
N LEU A 686 -13.13 7.20 18.26
CA LEU A 686 -13.21 8.64 18.26
C LEU A 686 -11.92 9.19 17.63
N VAL A 687 -12.03 9.87 16.49
CA VAL A 687 -10.89 10.45 15.77
C VAL A 687 -10.81 11.94 15.95
N GLN A 688 -9.60 12.47 16.09
CA GLN A 688 -9.37 13.91 16.17
C GLN A 688 -9.32 14.49 14.76
N LEU A 689 -10.26 15.41 14.45
CA LEU A 689 -10.31 16.14 13.17
C LEU A 689 -9.56 17.47 13.27
N SER A 690 -9.55 18.11 14.45
CA SER A 690 -8.78 19.32 14.73
C SER A 690 -8.33 19.34 16.18
N ALA A 691 -7.07 19.66 16.40
CA ALA A 691 -6.52 19.77 17.76
C ALA A 691 -7.04 21.01 18.53
N GLY A 692 -7.45 22.06 17.81
CA GLY A 692 -7.78 23.34 18.41
C GLY A 692 -6.57 24.04 19.07
N ARG A 693 -6.82 25.17 19.71
CA ARG A 693 -5.83 25.84 20.57
C ARG A 693 -6.26 25.71 22.03
N PRO A 694 -5.41 25.20 22.93
CA PRO A 694 -5.68 25.19 24.35
C PRO A 694 -6.00 26.60 24.86
N GLY A 695 -7.07 26.75 25.61
CA GLY A 695 -7.48 28.06 26.20
C GLY A 695 -8.14 29.03 25.21
N SER A 696 -8.63 28.55 24.04
CA SER A 696 -9.36 29.37 23.07
C SER A 696 -10.75 29.81 23.56
N GLY A 697 -11.25 29.24 24.65
CA GLY A 697 -12.60 29.46 25.12
C GLY A 697 -13.71 28.92 24.23
N THR A 698 -13.36 28.23 23.13
CA THR A 698 -14.32 27.58 22.25
C THR A 698 -14.74 26.22 22.78
N PRO A 699 -16.05 25.84 22.70
CA PRO A 699 -16.48 24.52 23.13
C PRO A 699 -15.88 23.42 22.28
N LEU A 700 -15.61 22.25 22.87
CA LEU A 700 -15.18 21.07 22.12
C LEU A 700 -16.33 20.61 21.22
N LEU A 701 -16.03 20.42 19.92
CA LEU A 701 -17.01 19.92 18.97
C LEU A 701 -16.90 18.39 18.87
N VAL A 702 -18.00 17.69 19.13
CA VAL A 702 -18.13 16.23 19.00
C VAL A 702 -19.13 15.90 17.91
N LEU A 703 -18.68 15.17 16.88
CA LEU A 703 -19.42 14.89 15.66
C LEU A 703 -19.87 13.44 15.61
N PHE A 704 -21.14 13.21 15.30
CA PHE A 704 -21.74 11.89 15.24
C PHE A 704 -22.03 11.50 13.79
N PRO A 705 -21.64 10.28 13.37
CA PRO A 705 -21.79 9.85 11.97
C PRO A 705 -23.27 9.68 11.62
N GLY A 706 -23.64 10.04 10.39
CA GLY A 706 -24.94 9.72 9.81
C GLY A 706 -25.04 8.22 9.45
N LEU A 707 -26.18 7.84 8.86
CA LEU A 707 -26.48 6.44 8.52
C LEU A 707 -25.48 5.85 7.51
N LEU A 708 -25.00 6.68 6.58
CA LEU A 708 -24.14 6.27 5.46
C LEU A 708 -22.88 7.14 5.34
N VAL A 709 -22.60 8.01 6.30
CA VAL A 709 -21.67 9.12 6.18
C VAL A 709 -20.56 8.99 7.20
N SER A 710 -19.36 9.16 6.73
CA SER A 710 -18.20 9.23 7.60
C SER A 710 -18.11 10.60 8.27
N THR A 711 -17.45 10.67 9.42
CA THR A 711 -17.17 11.95 10.09
C THR A 711 -16.27 12.89 9.27
N ARG A 712 -15.66 12.42 8.18
CA ARG A 712 -14.90 13.26 7.24
C ARG A 712 -15.77 14.23 6.44
N GLU A 713 -17.03 13.95 6.28
CA GLU A 713 -17.96 14.90 5.64
C GLU A 713 -18.15 16.17 6.46
N TYR A 714 -17.80 16.16 7.73
CA TYR A 714 -17.70 17.34 8.55
C TYR A 714 -16.38 18.13 8.41
N GLU A 715 -15.37 17.62 7.66
CA GLU A 715 -14.10 18.33 7.45
C GLU A 715 -14.27 19.73 6.87
N PRO A 716 -15.18 20.00 5.90
CA PRO A 716 -15.41 21.35 5.41
C PRO A 716 -15.95 22.29 6.48
N LEU A 717 -16.84 21.80 7.38
CA LEU A 717 -17.32 22.54 8.53
C LEU A 717 -16.18 22.85 9.51
N VAL A 718 -15.38 21.84 9.87
CA VAL A 718 -14.25 22.00 10.78
C VAL A 718 -13.21 22.97 10.22
N ALA A 719 -12.92 22.89 8.93
CA ALA A 719 -12.04 23.83 8.23
C ALA A 719 -12.58 25.28 8.28
N ARG A 720 -13.89 25.45 8.12
CA ARG A 720 -14.55 26.78 8.19
C ARG A 720 -14.47 27.39 9.59
N LEU A 721 -14.54 26.57 10.64
CA LEU A 721 -14.40 27.01 12.03
C LEU A 721 -12.96 27.44 12.38
N GLY A 722 -11.99 27.02 11.56
CA GLY A 722 -10.60 27.42 11.66
C GLY A 722 -9.78 26.64 12.70
N PRO A 723 -8.45 26.87 12.72
CA PRO A 723 -7.50 26.06 13.51
C PRO A 723 -7.60 26.27 15.03
N GLY A 724 -8.41 27.21 15.50
CA GLY A 724 -8.68 27.41 16.91
C GLY A 724 -9.70 26.44 17.50
N GLN A 725 -10.54 25.83 16.65
CA GLN A 725 -11.63 24.96 17.07
C GLN A 725 -11.16 23.51 17.28
N ALA A 726 -11.28 22.98 18.49
CA ALA A 726 -11.09 21.56 18.77
C ALA A 726 -12.29 20.74 18.27
N ALA A 727 -12.04 19.69 17.49
CA ALA A 727 -13.09 18.84 16.94
C ALA A 727 -12.68 17.38 16.93
N HIS A 728 -13.59 16.50 17.38
CA HIS A 728 -13.47 15.05 17.34
C HIS A 728 -14.73 14.46 16.72
N GLY A 729 -14.58 13.35 15.99
CA GLY A 729 -15.70 12.68 15.36
C GLY A 729 -15.69 11.17 15.61
N PHE A 730 -16.87 10.58 15.86
CA PHE A 730 -17.03 9.15 15.93
C PHE A 730 -17.05 8.56 14.54
N LEU A 731 -16.32 7.47 14.32
CA LEU A 731 -16.48 6.67 13.10
C LEU A 731 -17.66 5.71 13.27
N CYS A 732 -18.38 5.42 12.21
CA CYS A 732 -19.47 4.44 12.27
C CYS A 732 -18.89 3.03 12.54
N ALA A 733 -19.27 2.41 13.65
CA ALA A 733 -18.73 1.13 14.12
C ALA A 733 -18.83 0.00 13.08
N SER A 734 -19.96 -0.09 12.39
CA SER A 734 -20.22 -1.13 11.37
C SER A 734 -19.42 -0.92 10.08
N LEU A 735 -18.94 0.29 9.80
CA LEU A 735 -18.10 0.60 8.64
C LEU A 735 -16.61 0.35 8.92
N VAL A 736 -16.20 0.47 10.19
CA VAL A 736 -14.79 0.35 10.60
C VAL A 736 -14.47 -1.08 11.07
N GLU A 737 -15.41 -1.78 11.69
CA GLU A 737 -15.23 -3.10 12.29
C GLU A 737 -16.33 -4.07 11.84
N ASP A 738 -16.02 -5.38 11.80
CA ASP A 738 -16.99 -6.44 11.51
C ASP A 738 -17.91 -6.74 12.73
N VAL A 739 -18.46 -5.67 13.33
CA VAL A 739 -19.38 -5.78 14.47
C VAL A 739 -20.79 -6.01 13.94
N ARG A 740 -21.30 -7.25 14.07
CA ARG A 740 -22.65 -7.63 13.63
C ARG A 740 -23.31 -8.64 14.57
N PRO A 741 -24.59 -8.46 14.90
CA PRO A 741 -25.40 -7.26 14.66
C PRO A 741 -24.86 -6.07 15.46
N LEU A 742 -25.19 -4.82 15.02
CA LEU A 742 -24.87 -3.65 15.83
C LEU A 742 -25.54 -3.74 17.20
N PRO A 743 -24.85 -3.31 18.27
CA PRO A 743 -25.48 -3.22 19.59
C PRO A 743 -26.70 -2.32 19.58
N PRO A 744 -27.65 -2.49 20.51
CA PRO A 744 -28.76 -1.57 20.67
C PRO A 744 -28.27 -0.12 20.81
N VAL A 745 -29.09 0.85 20.34
CA VAL A 745 -28.75 2.28 20.39
C VAL A 745 -28.36 2.74 21.79
N ALA A 746 -29.03 2.22 22.82
CA ALA A 746 -28.72 2.55 24.20
C ALA A 746 -27.29 2.14 24.60
N ASP A 747 -26.84 0.97 24.16
CA ASP A 747 -25.49 0.47 24.44
C ASP A 747 -24.41 1.24 23.65
N LEU A 748 -24.71 1.59 22.40
CA LEU A 748 -23.87 2.48 21.59
C LEU A 748 -23.74 3.86 22.22
N ALA A 749 -24.85 4.45 22.63
CA ALA A 749 -24.89 5.77 23.26
C ALA A 749 -24.13 5.77 24.61
N ALA A 750 -24.24 4.71 25.40
CA ALA A 750 -23.49 4.55 26.63
C ALA A 750 -21.98 4.45 26.38
N ALA A 751 -21.57 3.72 25.33
CA ALA A 751 -20.16 3.61 24.92
C ALA A 751 -19.61 4.95 24.43
N TYR A 752 -20.39 5.70 23.64
CA TYR A 752 -20.01 7.05 23.20
C TYR A 752 -19.93 8.03 24.37
N ALA A 753 -20.88 7.98 25.31
CA ALA A 753 -20.84 8.80 26.51
C ALA A 753 -19.58 8.54 27.37
N ALA A 754 -19.17 7.29 27.50
CA ALA A 754 -17.94 6.94 28.22
C ALA A 754 -16.69 7.53 27.54
N GLN A 755 -16.60 7.46 26.20
CA GLN A 755 -15.48 8.05 25.46
C GLN A 755 -15.47 9.58 25.53
N VAL A 756 -16.63 10.24 25.45
CA VAL A 756 -16.74 11.69 25.58
C VAL A 756 -16.33 12.13 27.01
N ARG A 757 -16.75 11.40 28.06
CA ARG A 757 -16.28 11.68 29.43
C ARG A 757 -14.76 11.58 29.56
N ALA A 758 -14.17 10.52 28.98
CA ALA A 758 -12.71 10.33 28.98
C ALA A 758 -11.98 11.43 28.20
N LEU A 759 -12.56 11.87 27.06
CA LEU A 759 -12.01 12.97 26.26
C LEU A 759 -12.06 14.31 26.98
N MET A 760 -13.17 14.59 27.68
CA MET A 760 -13.34 15.82 28.46
C MET A 760 -12.45 15.82 29.72
N GLY A 761 -12.30 14.68 30.41
CA GLY A 761 -11.47 14.56 31.61
C GLY A 761 -11.67 15.71 32.61
N ASP A 762 -10.58 16.33 33.03
CA ASP A 762 -10.57 17.51 33.92
C ASP A 762 -10.64 18.83 33.14
N ARG A 763 -11.01 18.84 31.85
CA ARG A 763 -11.16 20.07 31.07
C ARG A 763 -12.34 20.89 31.64
N ALA A 764 -12.08 22.17 31.87
CA ALA A 764 -13.13 23.14 32.30
C ALA A 764 -13.99 23.60 31.12
N ASP A 765 -13.67 23.18 29.89
CA ASP A 765 -14.34 23.63 28.67
C ASP A 765 -15.67 22.90 28.48
N SER A 766 -16.64 23.58 27.89
CA SER A 766 -17.92 22.98 27.48
C SER A 766 -17.78 22.21 26.16
N CYS A 767 -18.79 21.43 25.75
CA CYS A 767 -18.85 20.79 24.48
C CYS A 767 -20.15 21.01 23.71
N VAL A 768 -20.10 20.84 22.41
CA VAL A 768 -21.24 20.87 21.46
C VAL A 768 -21.26 19.57 20.70
N PHE A 769 -22.42 18.96 20.60
CA PHE A 769 -22.63 17.76 19.77
C PHE A 769 -23.28 18.15 18.45
N LEU A 770 -22.80 17.56 17.34
CA LEU A 770 -23.47 17.66 16.04
C LEU A 770 -23.72 16.26 15.49
N GLY A 771 -24.95 15.99 15.12
CA GLY A 771 -25.32 14.71 14.51
C GLY A 771 -26.24 14.92 13.31
N TRP A 772 -25.84 14.37 12.18
CA TRP A 772 -26.60 14.37 10.94
C TRP A 772 -27.46 13.13 10.81
N SER A 773 -28.75 13.31 10.44
CA SER A 773 -29.66 12.18 10.22
C SER A 773 -29.69 11.24 11.46
N TRP A 774 -29.39 9.97 11.31
CA TRP A 774 -29.21 9.00 12.39
C TRP A 774 -28.21 9.44 13.47
N GLY A 775 -27.14 10.12 13.09
CA GLY A 775 -26.18 10.70 14.03
C GLY A 775 -26.81 11.69 15.01
N GLY A 776 -27.90 12.36 14.64
CA GLY A 776 -28.69 13.20 15.54
C GLY A 776 -29.31 12.37 16.68
N VAL A 777 -29.88 11.21 16.37
CA VAL A 777 -30.44 10.28 17.36
C VAL A 777 -29.36 9.76 18.32
N LEU A 778 -28.19 9.38 17.78
CA LEU A 778 -27.04 8.94 18.57
C LEU A 778 -26.52 10.06 19.48
N ALA A 779 -26.43 11.28 18.96
CA ALA A 779 -26.03 12.46 19.74
C ALA A 779 -26.99 12.74 20.90
N TYR A 780 -28.31 12.64 20.65
CA TYR A 780 -29.34 12.78 21.66
C TYR A 780 -29.23 11.74 22.77
N GLU A 781 -29.22 10.47 22.43
CA GLU A 781 -29.11 9.37 23.40
C GLU A 781 -27.78 9.42 24.17
N THR A 782 -26.68 9.79 23.50
CA THR A 782 -25.39 10.01 24.18
C THR A 782 -25.45 11.13 25.19
N ALA A 783 -26.12 12.26 24.84
CA ALA A 783 -26.33 13.37 25.76
C ALA A 783 -27.18 12.97 26.96
N ARG A 784 -28.23 12.14 26.76
CA ARG A 784 -29.02 11.57 27.83
C ARG A 784 -28.19 10.70 28.80
N CYS A 785 -27.32 9.83 28.26
CA CYS A 785 -26.40 8.99 29.04
C CYS A 785 -25.37 9.81 29.85
N LEU A 786 -24.99 10.99 29.38
CA LEU A 786 -24.09 11.90 30.09
C LEU A 786 -24.78 12.58 31.27
N GLY A 787 -26.09 12.85 31.17
CA GLY A 787 -26.89 13.43 32.22
C GLY A 787 -26.80 14.97 32.33
N PRO A 788 -27.67 15.60 33.13
CA PRO A 788 -27.83 17.06 33.16
C PRO A 788 -26.68 17.84 33.80
N GLY A 789 -25.76 17.16 34.50
CA GLY A 789 -24.57 17.79 35.10
C GLY A 789 -23.35 17.85 34.19
N PHE A 790 -23.43 17.28 32.97
CA PHE A 790 -22.34 17.28 32.02
C PHE A 790 -22.27 18.65 31.31
N PRO A 791 -21.05 19.21 31.05
CA PRO A 791 -20.88 20.54 30.43
C PRO A 791 -21.20 20.53 28.93
N LEU A 792 -22.45 20.24 28.57
CA LEU A 792 -22.96 20.21 27.23
C LEU A 792 -23.77 21.49 26.96
N ASP A 793 -23.30 22.31 26.04
CA ASP A 793 -23.96 23.55 25.68
C ASP A 793 -25.26 23.31 24.89
N TRP A 794 -25.15 22.53 23.83
CA TRP A 794 -26.29 22.11 22.99
C TRP A 794 -25.94 20.94 22.07
N VAL A 795 -26.99 20.29 21.56
CA VAL A 795 -26.92 19.23 20.54
C VAL A 795 -27.54 19.78 19.26
N GLY A 796 -26.79 19.81 18.17
CA GLY A 796 -27.24 20.17 16.83
C GLY A 796 -27.74 18.95 16.09
N MET A 797 -29.03 18.95 15.76
CA MET A 797 -29.70 17.94 14.96
C MET A 797 -29.70 18.41 13.50
N LEU A 798 -28.85 17.81 12.64
CA LEU A 798 -28.77 18.19 11.23
C LEU A 798 -29.68 17.28 10.43
N ASP A 799 -30.84 17.79 10.04
CA ASP A 799 -31.89 17.10 9.29
C ASP A 799 -32.15 15.67 9.79
N ALA A 800 -32.36 15.56 11.10
CA ALA A 800 -32.64 14.27 11.72
C ALA A 800 -34.06 13.83 11.36
N CYS A 801 -34.15 12.96 10.35
CA CYS A 801 -35.41 12.37 9.93
C CYS A 801 -35.73 11.12 10.78
N GLY A 802 -36.98 11.05 11.24
CA GLY A 802 -37.56 9.83 11.83
C GLY A 802 -38.10 8.92 10.73
N LEU A 803 -38.20 7.66 11.02
CA LEU A 803 -39.11 6.81 10.27
C LEU A 803 -40.51 7.15 10.72
N GLU A 804 -41.48 7.28 9.78
CA GLU A 804 -42.86 7.77 10.06
C GLU A 804 -43.53 7.14 11.31
N PRO A 805 -44.50 7.85 12.01
CA PRO A 805 -45.30 7.28 13.07
C PRO A 805 -46.09 6.02 12.71
N SER A 806 -46.23 5.71 11.41
CA SER A 806 -46.80 4.46 10.90
C SER A 806 -46.02 3.22 11.30
N PHE A 807 -44.85 3.37 11.89
CA PHE A 807 -44.03 2.27 12.44
C PHE A 807 -44.42 1.85 13.86
N ALA A 808 -45.37 2.46 14.49
CA ALA A 808 -45.92 1.93 15.74
C ALA A 808 -46.62 0.59 15.48
N PRO A 809 -46.36 -0.47 16.26
CA PRO A 809 -47.06 -1.74 16.07
C PRO A 809 -48.59 -1.49 16.17
N GLY A 810 -49.31 -1.72 15.07
CA GLY A 810 -50.81 -1.59 14.98
C GLY A 810 -51.34 -0.41 14.17
N ALA A 811 -50.52 0.50 13.60
CA ALA A 811 -51.03 1.67 12.87
C ALA A 811 -50.80 1.61 11.31
N GLY A 812 -50.36 0.45 10.78
CA GLY A 812 -50.00 0.31 9.37
C GLY A 812 -51.22 0.08 8.45
N ARG A 813 -51.40 0.93 7.44
CA ARG A 813 -52.22 0.59 6.27
C ARG A 813 -51.59 -0.63 5.57
N PRO A 814 -52.35 -1.71 5.28
CA PRO A 814 -51.85 -2.85 4.55
C PRO A 814 -51.31 -2.40 3.18
N ILE A 815 -50.08 -2.79 2.90
CA ILE A 815 -49.43 -2.45 1.63
C ILE A 815 -50.02 -3.36 0.54
N ALA A 816 -50.49 -2.77 -0.55
CA ALA A 816 -51.01 -3.51 -1.66
C ALA A 816 -49.95 -4.44 -2.28
N ALA A 817 -50.29 -5.67 -2.63
CA ALA A 817 -49.40 -6.64 -3.26
C ALA A 817 -48.68 -6.07 -4.50
N ALA A 818 -49.36 -5.18 -5.24
CA ALA A 818 -48.81 -4.51 -6.42
C ALA A 818 -47.69 -3.49 -6.02
N GLU A 819 -47.83 -2.78 -4.91
CA GLU A 819 -46.84 -1.83 -4.41
C GLU A 819 -45.61 -2.55 -3.91
N ARG A 820 -45.77 -3.69 -3.22
CA ARG A 820 -44.68 -4.58 -2.82
C ARG A 820 -43.90 -5.12 -4.04
N ALA A 821 -44.61 -5.58 -5.07
CA ALA A 821 -44.03 -6.09 -6.29
C ALA A 821 -43.27 -5.01 -7.08
N ALA A 822 -43.78 -3.76 -7.14
CA ALA A 822 -43.11 -2.63 -7.80
C ALA A 822 -41.77 -2.27 -7.10
N HIS A 823 -41.76 -2.21 -5.76
CA HIS A 823 -40.54 -1.91 -4.99
C HIS A 823 -39.52 -3.05 -5.07
N ALA A 824 -39.98 -4.31 -5.00
CA ALA A 824 -39.12 -5.46 -5.19
C ALA A 824 -38.52 -5.53 -6.60
N ALA A 825 -39.27 -5.18 -7.65
CA ALA A 825 -38.78 -5.11 -9.02
C ALA A 825 -37.74 -3.98 -9.22
N MET A 826 -37.95 -2.82 -8.61
CA MET A 826 -37.01 -1.69 -8.65
C MET A 826 -35.72 -2.06 -7.95
N LEU A 827 -35.80 -2.68 -6.78
CA LEU A 827 -34.64 -3.17 -6.05
C LEU A 827 -33.90 -4.29 -6.79
N ALA A 828 -34.64 -5.24 -7.40
CA ALA A 828 -34.04 -6.30 -8.21
C ALA A 828 -33.29 -5.73 -9.42
N ALA A 829 -33.85 -4.74 -10.12
CA ALA A 829 -33.19 -4.05 -11.22
C ALA A 829 -31.93 -3.27 -10.80
N TRP A 830 -31.91 -2.77 -9.58
CA TRP A 830 -30.73 -2.13 -8.99
C TRP A 830 -29.68 -3.17 -8.57
N LEU A 831 -30.10 -4.26 -7.95
CA LEU A 831 -29.24 -5.37 -7.51
C LEU A 831 -28.69 -6.19 -8.69
N ASP A 832 -29.39 -6.27 -9.82
CA ASP A 832 -28.89 -6.93 -11.04
C ASP A 832 -27.61 -6.25 -11.58
N ARG A 833 -27.41 -5.00 -11.22
CA ARG A 833 -26.17 -4.24 -11.53
C ARG A 833 -25.06 -4.43 -10.48
N THR A 834 -25.28 -5.21 -9.43
CA THR A 834 -24.35 -5.41 -8.33
C THR A 834 -24.13 -6.90 -8.04
N PRO A 835 -22.94 -7.35 -7.62
CA PRO A 835 -22.68 -8.74 -7.23
C PRO A 835 -23.36 -9.16 -5.92
N MET A 836 -24.25 -8.32 -5.36
CA MET A 836 -24.85 -8.49 -4.03
C MET A 836 -26.17 -9.25 -4.01
N ARG A 837 -26.72 -9.58 -5.17
CA ARG A 837 -28.03 -10.25 -5.28
C ARG A 837 -28.19 -11.48 -4.34
N PRO A 838 -27.25 -12.45 -4.27
CA PRO A 838 -27.41 -13.61 -3.40
C PRO A 838 -27.43 -13.29 -1.91
N HIS A 839 -26.65 -12.29 -1.50
CA HIS A 839 -26.59 -11.82 -0.10
C HIS A 839 -27.86 -11.07 0.29
N TRP A 840 -28.38 -10.31 -0.65
CA TRP A 840 -29.64 -9.59 -0.50
C TRP A 840 -30.85 -10.53 -0.41
N GLU A 841 -30.97 -11.52 -1.27
CA GLU A 841 -31.99 -12.56 -1.23
C GLU A 841 -31.95 -13.33 0.11
N ALA A 842 -30.75 -13.64 0.59
CA ALA A 842 -30.56 -14.26 1.90
C ALA A 842 -30.96 -13.33 3.08
N LEU A 843 -30.85 -12.01 2.93
CA LEU A 843 -31.29 -11.04 3.90
C LEU A 843 -32.81 -10.89 3.90
N LEU A 844 -33.44 -10.71 2.73
CA LEU A 844 -34.89 -10.60 2.59
C LEU A 844 -35.59 -11.85 3.12
N ALA A 845 -35.00 -13.03 2.93
CA ALA A 845 -35.53 -14.29 3.48
C ALA A 845 -35.51 -14.33 5.03
N ARG A 846 -34.76 -13.46 5.69
CA ARG A 846 -34.66 -13.33 7.15
C ARG A 846 -35.49 -12.16 7.70
N MET A 847 -35.96 -11.25 6.86
CA MET A 847 -36.81 -10.16 7.25
C MET A 847 -38.27 -10.61 7.28
N ASP A 848 -39.02 -10.14 8.27
CA ASP A 848 -40.46 -10.32 8.20
C ASP A 848 -41.04 -9.44 7.07
N PRO A 849 -42.18 -9.82 6.46
CA PRO A 849 -42.72 -9.15 5.28
C PRO A 849 -43.01 -7.65 5.50
N GLU A 850 -43.24 -7.21 6.72
CA GLU A 850 -43.53 -5.82 7.05
C GLU A 850 -42.22 -4.99 7.10
N ALA A 851 -41.14 -5.57 7.66
CA ALA A 851 -39.82 -4.97 7.66
C ALA A 851 -39.22 -4.84 6.24
N GLU A 852 -39.42 -5.86 5.40
CA GLU A 852 -39.01 -5.85 3.99
C GLU A 852 -39.63 -4.66 3.25
N VAL A 853 -40.91 -4.47 3.37
CA VAL A 853 -41.61 -3.43 2.65
C VAL A 853 -41.24 -2.03 3.11
N GLN A 854 -41.08 -1.83 4.41
CA GLN A 854 -40.68 -0.54 4.98
C GLN A 854 -39.28 -0.17 4.55
N PHE A 855 -38.37 -1.15 4.52
CA PHE A 855 -37.02 -0.97 4.03
C PHE A 855 -36.99 -0.63 2.54
N LEU A 856 -37.81 -1.28 1.73
CA LEU A 856 -37.97 -1.00 0.31
C LEU A 856 -38.56 0.41 0.05
N ARG A 857 -39.49 0.87 0.88
CA ARG A 857 -40.01 2.27 0.83
C ARG A 857 -38.91 3.28 1.16
N PHE A 858 -38.11 3.05 2.14
CA PHE A 858 -36.99 3.90 2.50
C PHE A 858 -36.00 4.02 1.33
N LEU A 859 -35.56 2.91 0.73
CA LEU A 859 -34.70 2.90 -0.45
C LEU A 859 -35.33 3.55 -1.69
N ALA A 860 -36.67 3.46 -1.84
CA ALA A 860 -37.40 4.07 -2.98
C ALA A 860 -37.61 5.58 -2.83
N ALA A 861 -37.66 6.08 -1.59
CA ALA A 861 -37.79 7.50 -1.31
C ALA A 861 -36.50 8.31 -1.60
N GLU A 862 -35.34 7.63 -1.60
CA GLU A 862 -34.04 8.24 -1.91
C GLU A 862 -33.32 7.52 -3.06
N PRO A 863 -33.62 7.84 -4.34
CA PRO A 863 -32.88 7.33 -5.47
C PRO A 863 -31.55 8.08 -5.59
N GLN A 864 -30.55 7.74 -4.78
CA GLN A 864 -29.22 8.33 -4.86
C GLN A 864 -28.18 7.30 -5.31
N PRO A 865 -27.23 7.69 -6.17
CA PRO A 865 -26.01 6.90 -6.30
C PRO A 865 -25.29 6.91 -4.94
N LEU A 866 -25.06 5.72 -4.39
CA LEU A 866 -24.22 5.58 -3.20
C LEU A 866 -22.88 6.31 -3.45
N PRO A 867 -22.34 7.07 -2.46
CA PRO A 867 -21.09 7.80 -2.63
C PRO A 867 -19.99 6.86 -3.13
N ALA A 868 -19.16 7.38 -4.03
CA ALA A 868 -17.97 6.69 -4.48
C ALA A 868 -17.08 6.38 -3.26
N ASP A 869 -16.53 5.16 -3.25
CA ASP A 869 -15.76 4.61 -2.15
C ASP A 869 -14.74 5.59 -1.56
N GLY A 870 -15.02 6.14 -0.38
CA GLY A 870 -14.01 6.79 0.44
C GLY A 870 -13.12 5.74 1.11
N PRO A 871 -11.85 6.03 1.41
CA PRO A 871 -10.91 5.06 1.98
C PRO A 871 -11.31 4.53 3.37
N GLU A 872 -12.32 5.09 4.00
CA GLU A 872 -12.82 4.70 5.32
C GLU A 872 -14.09 3.84 5.28
N VAL A 873 -14.78 3.82 4.17
CA VAL A 873 -16.01 3.06 4.01
C VAL A 873 -15.64 1.66 3.52
N GLY A 874 -15.73 0.68 4.38
CA GLY A 874 -15.66 -0.73 3.98
C GLY A 874 -16.62 -1.00 2.82
N SER A 875 -16.44 -2.11 2.12
CA SER A 875 -17.15 -2.48 0.88
C SER A 875 -18.63 -2.05 0.88
N ARG A 876 -19.19 -1.75 -0.28
CA ARG A 876 -20.64 -1.47 -0.47
C ARG A 876 -21.54 -2.48 0.27
N GLU A 877 -21.07 -3.69 0.44
CA GLU A 877 -21.71 -4.74 1.23
C GLU A 877 -21.81 -4.36 2.70
N ARG A 878 -20.74 -3.81 3.31
CA ARG A 878 -20.70 -3.37 4.69
C ARG A 878 -21.65 -2.18 4.92
N MET A 879 -21.71 -1.30 3.95
CA MET A 879 -22.59 -0.14 3.94
C MET A 879 -24.07 -0.53 3.91
N LEU A 880 -24.45 -1.50 3.06
CA LEU A 880 -25.83 -2.02 2.99
C LEU A 880 -26.23 -2.79 4.27
N TRP A 881 -25.32 -3.57 4.83
CA TRP A 881 -25.56 -4.22 6.11
C TRP A 881 -25.75 -3.21 7.24
N THR A 882 -24.96 -2.11 7.25
CA THR A 882 -25.10 -1.02 8.21
C THR A 882 -26.47 -0.34 8.11
N LEU A 883 -26.92 -0.09 6.89
CA LEU A 883 -28.26 0.44 6.61
C LEU A 883 -29.34 -0.45 7.19
N VAL A 884 -29.24 -1.75 6.98
CA VAL A 884 -30.21 -2.73 7.46
C VAL A 884 -30.21 -2.82 8.98
N ASP A 885 -29.04 -2.90 9.59
CA ASP A 885 -28.92 -2.96 11.05
C ASP A 885 -29.48 -1.70 11.71
N HIS A 886 -29.22 -0.52 11.14
CA HIS A 886 -29.78 0.75 11.62
C HIS A 886 -31.31 0.80 11.43
N ALA A 887 -31.82 0.37 10.28
CA ALA A 887 -33.27 0.33 10.03
C ALA A 887 -34.00 -0.61 11.00
N LEU A 888 -33.41 -1.76 11.30
CA LEU A 888 -33.94 -2.69 12.30
C LEU A 888 -33.90 -2.10 13.72
N GLN A 889 -32.85 -1.35 14.07
CA GLN A 889 -32.77 -0.67 15.35
C GLN A 889 -33.78 0.46 15.49
N PHE A 890 -34.01 1.25 14.42
CA PHE A 890 -35.04 2.26 14.41
C PHE A 890 -36.44 1.70 14.75
N ARG A 891 -36.76 0.50 14.34
CA ARG A 891 -38.03 -0.19 14.62
C ARG A 891 -38.29 -0.42 16.11
N THR A 892 -37.21 -0.69 16.84
CA THR A 892 -37.28 -1.00 18.29
C THR A 892 -36.96 0.21 19.15
N LEU A 893 -36.47 1.30 18.56
CA LEU A 893 -36.05 2.51 19.25
C LEU A 893 -37.26 3.29 19.75
N ARG A 894 -37.29 3.59 21.03
CA ARG A 894 -38.19 4.57 21.66
C ARG A 894 -37.33 5.63 22.31
N LEU A 895 -37.43 6.86 21.78
CA LEU A 895 -36.76 8.00 22.39
C LEU A 895 -37.52 8.41 23.66
N GLU A 896 -36.79 8.42 24.76
CA GLU A 896 -37.35 8.85 26.04
C GLU A 896 -37.12 10.38 26.23
N PRO A 897 -38.08 11.13 26.73
CA PRO A 897 -37.91 12.55 27.05
C PRO A 897 -36.76 12.83 28.01
N GLY A 898 -36.01 13.91 27.74
CA GLY A 898 -34.86 14.34 28.55
C GLY A 898 -34.72 15.86 28.65
N ALA A 899 -33.77 16.35 29.44
CA ALA A 899 -33.45 17.78 29.55
C ALA A 899 -32.26 18.16 28.63
N VAL A 900 -32.18 17.59 27.46
CA VAL A 900 -31.11 17.83 26.48
C VAL A 900 -31.35 19.15 25.74
N PRO A 901 -30.39 20.10 25.74
CA PRO A 901 -30.52 21.35 24.98
C PRO A 901 -30.37 21.11 23.48
N ILE A 902 -31.45 21.29 22.71
CA ILE A 902 -31.48 20.94 21.26
C ILE A 902 -31.58 22.19 20.39
N ARG A 903 -30.79 22.21 19.30
CA ARG A 903 -31.00 23.05 18.11
C ARG A 903 -31.23 22.14 16.92
N SER A 904 -32.34 22.28 16.23
CA SER A 904 -32.64 21.50 15.05
C SER A 904 -32.38 22.35 13.79
N PHE A 905 -31.63 21.84 12.84
CA PHE A 905 -31.37 22.42 11.52
C PHE A 905 -31.99 21.48 10.49
N VAL A 906 -32.99 22.01 9.73
CA VAL A 906 -33.77 21.19 8.81
C VAL A 906 -33.51 21.67 7.39
N ALA A 907 -33.21 20.73 6.47
CA ALA A 907 -33.02 21.04 5.06
C ALA A 907 -34.34 21.53 4.43
N ALA A 908 -34.26 22.58 3.61
CA ALA A 908 -35.44 23.18 2.99
C ALA A 908 -36.18 22.17 2.08
N ASP A 909 -35.43 21.35 1.34
CA ASP A 909 -36.00 20.33 0.43
C ASP A 909 -36.65 19.18 1.22
N SER A 910 -36.13 18.83 2.38
CA SER A 910 -36.75 17.81 3.26
C SER A 910 -38.14 18.22 3.69
N LEU A 911 -38.31 19.48 4.06
CA LEU A 911 -39.64 20.05 4.38
C LEU A 911 -40.56 20.12 3.15
N ALA A 912 -40.00 20.55 1.99
CA ALA A 912 -40.78 20.67 0.76
C ALA A 912 -41.28 19.29 0.25
N ARG A 913 -40.48 18.24 0.48
CA ARG A 913 -40.84 16.86 0.11
C ARG A 913 -41.66 16.12 1.14
N GLY A 914 -41.89 16.74 2.31
CA GLY A 914 -42.65 16.14 3.40
C GLY A 914 -41.94 14.94 4.05
N LEU A 915 -40.60 14.96 4.09
CA LEU A 915 -39.88 13.95 4.81
C LEU A 915 -40.18 14.01 6.32
N PRO A 916 -40.24 12.87 7.03
CA PRO A 916 -40.59 12.81 8.42
C PRO A 916 -39.46 13.31 9.34
N VAL A 917 -39.27 14.63 9.40
CA VAL A 917 -38.31 15.23 10.34
C VAL A 917 -38.78 15.01 11.76
N ILE A 918 -37.88 14.61 12.66
CA ILE A 918 -38.23 14.36 14.08
C ILE A 918 -38.65 15.66 14.74
N ASP A 919 -39.88 15.70 15.31
CA ASP A 919 -40.30 16.76 16.21
C ASP A 919 -39.66 16.54 17.59
N TRP A 920 -38.71 17.41 17.93
CA TRP A 920 -37.97 17.33 19.18
C TRP A 920 -38.70 17.98 20.36
N ALA A 921 -39.79 18.74 20.10
CA ALA A 921 -40.51 19.44 21.17
C ALA A 921 -41.07 18.52 22.27
N PRO A 922 -41.65 17.35 21.98
CA PRO A 922 -42.09 16.42 23.02
C PRO A 922 -40.92 15.63 23.68
N LEU A 923 -39.74 15.63 23.07
CA LEU A 923 -38.58 14.84 23.51
C LEU A 923 -37.61 15.65 24.40
N THR A 924 -37.69 16.96 24.41
CA THR A 924 -36.84 17.79 25.28
C THR A 924 -37.58 18.95 25.92
N SER A 925 -37.32 19.20 27.21
CA SER A 925 -37.76 20.39 27.91
C SER A 925 -36.91 21.64 27.57
N ARG A 926 -35.85 21.50 26.74
CA ARG A 926 -34.89 22.56 26.40
C ARG A 926 -34.68 22.70 24.89
N LEU A 927 -35.75 22.79 24.11
CA LEU A 927 -35.67 23.10 22.67
C LEU A 927 -35.27 24.60 22.53
N LEU A 928 -34.05 24.81 21.97
CA LEU A 928 -33.45 26.14 21.84
C LEU A 928 -33.87 26.84 20.53
N ALA A 929 -33.89 26.10 19.43
CA ALA A 929 -34.27 26.62 18.12
C ALA A 929 -34.58 25.48 17.12
N VAL A 930 -35.43 25.78 16.14
CA VAL A 930 -35.59 25.02 14.90
C VAL A 930 -35.32 25.98 13.74
N GLU A 931 -34.33 25.70 12.91
CA GLU A 931 -33.86 26.59 11.84
C GLU A 931 -33.89 25.81 10.50
N THR A 932 -34.43 26.44 9.45
CA THR A 932 -34.41 25.87 8.11
C THR A 932 -33.15 26.30 7.39
N VAL A 933 -32.40 25.36 6.82
CA VAL A 933 -31.21 25.61 6.00
C VAL A 933 -31.63 25.70 4.53
N PRO A 934 -31.51 26.90 3.92
CA PRO A 934 -31.97 27.11 2.55
C PRO A 934 -31.11 26.38 1.53
N GLU A 935 -31.73 26.09 0.39
CA GLU A 935 -31.07 25.50 -0.79
C GLU A 935 -30.30 24.20 -0.47
N THR A 936 -30.81 23.38 0.43
CA THR A 936 -30.20 22.11 0.83
C THR A 936 -31.20 20.97 0.85
N ASP A 937 -30.74 19.78 0.56
CA ASP A 937 -31.45 18.52 0.76
C ASP A 937 -30.90 17.74 1.98
N HIS A 938 -31.44 16.54 2.21
CA HIS A 938 -31.02 15.68 3.31
C HIS A 938 -29.54 15.30 3.25
N LEU A 939 -28.96 15.16 2.08
CA LEU A 939 -27.61 14.66 1.88
C LEU A 939 -26.56 15.77 1.93
N ASP A 940 -26.87 16.94 1.41
CA ASP A 940 -25.91 18.03 1.27
C ASP A 940 -25.96 19.07 2.40
N ILE A 941 -26.92 18.96 3.33
CA ILE A 941 -27.06 19.92 4.45
C ILE A 941 -25.74 20.04 5.25
N VAL A 942 -25.01 18.94 5.46
CA VAL A 942 -23.75 18.93 6.20
C VAL A 942 -22.62 19.68 5.46
N LEU A 943 -22.74 19.82 4.15
CA LEU A 943 -21.80 20.55 3.28
C LEU A 943 -22.20 22.03 3.08
N SER A 944 -23.36 22.45 3.57
CA SER A 944 -23.93 23.78 3.34
C SER A 944 -23.07 24.89 3.93
N PRO A 945 -22.60 25.86 3.11
CA PRO A 945 -21.91 27.04 3.63
C PRO A 945 -22.77 27.86 4.62
N HIS A 946 -24.09 27.94 4.40
CA HIS A 946 -25.02 28.61 5.29
C HIS A 946 -25.05 27.97 6.69
N LEU A 947 -25.12 26.64 6.75
CA LEU A 947 -25.03 25.89 7.99
C LEU A 947 -23.66 26.11 8.66
N HIS A 948 -22.57 26.06 7.91
CA HIS A 948 -21.21 26.26 8.42
C HIS A 948 -21.05 27.63 9.07
N ASP A 949 -21.51 28.70 8.40
CA ASP A 949 -21.47 30.08 8.93
C ASP A 949 -22.34 30.25 10.17
N ARG A 950 -23.48 29.58 10.18
CA ARG A 950 -24.39 29.60 11.35
C ARG A 950 -23.79 28.91 12.57
N ILE A 951 -23.18 27.73 12.40
CA ILE A 951 -22.48 27.01 13.46
C ILE A 951 -21.28 27.82 13.93
N ALA A 952 -20.49 28.41 13.01
CA ALA A 952 -19.37 29.28 13.35
C ALA A 952 -19.80 30.47 14.22
N ALA A 953 -20.91 31.15 13.87
CA ALA A 953 -21.43 32.24 14.64
C ALA A 953 -21.88 31.82 16.05
N LEU A 954 -22.52 30.65 16.17
CA LEU A 954 -22.94 30.08 17.44
C LEU A 954 -21.74 29.72 18.33
N THR A 955 -20.76 29.02 17.82
CA THR A 955 -19.55 28.62 18.57
C THR A 955 -18.71 29.84 18.99
N ALA A 956 -18.56 30.86 18.10
CA ALA A 956 -17.85 32.10 18.42
C ALA A 956 -18.56 32.97 19.51
N SER A 957 -19.85 32.83 19.70
CA SER A 957 -20.57 33.55 20.76
C SER A 957 -20.17 33.09 22.16
N TYR A 958 -19.79 31.84 22.31
CA TYR A 958 -19.33 31.27 23.60
C TYR A 958 -17.89 31.73 23.94
N ALA A 959 -17.01 31.88 22.96
CA ALA A 959 -15.65 32.41 23.17
C ALA A 959 -15.69 33.84 23.72
N ARG A 960 -16.59 34.68 23.21
CA ARG A 960 -16.79 36.07 23.71
C ARG A 960 -17.39 36.16 25.11
N ALA A 961 -18.23 35.20 25.47
CA ALA A 961 -18.82 35.17 26.83
C ALA A 961 -17.75 34.73 27.87
N ALA A 962 -16.82 33.90 27.50
CA ALA A 962 -15.69 33.50 28.35
C ALA A 962 -14.70 34.66 28.58
N ASP A 963 -14.43 35.48 27.57
CA ASP A 963 -13.54 36.67 27.68
C ASP A 963 -14.16 37.78 28.58
N VAL A 964 -15.47 37.98 28.51
CA VAL A 964 -16.17 38.95 29.40
C VAL A 964 -16.12 38.47 30.84
N ASN A 965 -16.32 37.17 31.10
CA ASN A 965 -16.25 36.63 32.46
C ASN A 965 -14.81 36.63 33.02
N ALA A 966 -13.77 36.47 32.18
CA ALA A 966 -12.37 36.57 32.56
C ALA A 966 -11.97 38.01 32.91
N ALA A 967 -12.48 39.00 32.15
CA ALA A 967 -12.26 40.45 32.43
C ALA A 967 -12.95 40.93 33.71
N ASP A 968 -14.15 40.39 34.04
CA ASP A 968 -14.87 40.68 35.28
C ASP A 968 -14.21 39.99 36.50
N MET A 969 -13.56 38.89 36.38
CA MET A 969 -12.81 38.22 37.44
C MET A 969 -11.53 38.96 37.82
N ASP A 970 -10.83 39.61 36.87
CA ASP A 970 -9.66 40.46 37.14
C ASP A 970 -10.01 41.82 37.75
N ALA A 971 -11.25 42.31 37.53
CA ALA A 971 -11.76 43.55 38.12
C ALA A 971 -12.37 43.36 39.52
N GLY A 972 -12.61 42.12 39.98
CA GLY A 972 -13.42 41.77 41.15
C GLY A 972 -12.72 41.29 42.40
N SER A 973 -11.40 41.65 42.64
CA SER A 973 -10.78 41.36 43.93
C SER A 973 -11.11 42.35 45.07
N ALA A 974 -12.29 42.95 45.07
CA ALA A 974 -12.82 43.70 46.17
C ALA A 974 -14.36 43.76 46.14
N HIS A 975 -15.04 42.78 46.66
CA HIS A 975 -16.20 42.91 47.57
C HIS A 975 -16.95 41.56 47.76
N LYS A 976 -17.29 41.32 49.01
CA LYS A 976 -18.01 40.12 49.46
C LYS A 976 -19.50 40.12 49.05
N GLY A 977 -19.96 38.95 48.63
CA GLY A 977 -21.28 38.40 48.93
C GLY A 977 -22.50 39.03 48.28
N VAL A 978 -22.95 38.48 47.12
CA VAL A 978 -24.36 38.42 46.75
C VAL A 978 -24.56 37.21 45.83
N SER A 979 -25.62 36.43 46.11
CA SER A 979 -26.05 35.27 45.32
C SER A 979 -26.33 35.64 43.87
N GLN A 980 -25.63 34.98 42.91
CA GLN A 980 -25.89 35.20 41.50
C GLN A 980 -26.91 34.21 40.92
N GLN A 981 -28.06 34.74 40.58
CA GLN A 981 -28.93 34.20 39.54
C GLN A 981 -28.33 34.52 38.16
N ARG A 982 -28.14 33.53 37.31
CA ARG A 982 -27.72 33.71 35.92
C ARG A 982 -28.79 34.49 35.13
N PRO A 983 -28.42 35.49 34.32
CA PRO A 983 -29.37 36.16 33.43
C PRO A 983 -29.81 35.30 32.30
N GLN A 984 -31.09 35.13 32.06
CA GLN A 984 -31.68 34.61 30.85
C GLN A 984 -31.66 35.70 29.75
N PRO A 985 -31.21 35.41 28.55
CA PRO A 985 -31.34 36.35 27.43
C PRO A 985 -32.82 36.38 26.97
N GLY A 986 -33.51 37.49 27.24
CA GLY A 986 -34.81 37.77 26.65
C GLY A 986 -34.69 38.09 25.17
N TRP A 987 -35.42 37.36 24.34
CA TRP A 987 -35.63 37.67 22.94
C TRP A 987 -37.11 37.89 22.71
N THR A 988 -37.44 39.10 22.26
CA THR A 988 -38.75 39.46 21.68
C THR A 988 -38.73 39.06 20.20
N ALA A 989 -39.82 38.44 19.78
CA ALA A 989 -40.08 38.05 18.42
C ALA A 989 -40.11 39.24 17.45
N ALA A 990 -39.45 39.14 16.32
CA ALA A 990 -39.82 39.73 15.06
C ALA A 990 -39.33 38.82 13.94
#